data_b34ab885136a92b3671ee58d141d4bbb
#
_entry.id   b34ab885136a92b3671ee58d141d4bbb
#
_cell.length_a   1.000
_cell.length_b   1.000
_cell.length_c   1.000
_cell.angle_alpha   90.00
_cell.angle_beta   90.00
_cell.angle_gamma   90.00
#
_symmetry.space_group_name_H-M   'P 1'
#
loop_
_entity.id
_entity.type
_entity.pdbx_description
1 polymer ?
#
loop_
_entity_poly.entity_id
_entity_poly.type
_entity_poly.pdbx_seq_one_letter_code
_entity_poly.pdbx_strand_id
1 'polypeptide(L)'
;MSLTITRRAAAVLAFLGALFAATPVMAKDCAPLSAGSSQIVFSGWSGPKLPVFVHKTQTAGADSRIVFVMHGVQRDGDRYRDEWRDLAEKHNLIVVVPTFGRKDFPTTGSYNLGNIVDEKGRKTPKAKWSFSAIEPLFDNIVCRVSGNQRGYALYGHSAGGQFVHRYVAFADAPRMEAAVAANSGWYTMPDNGAFPYGWGGDVAGLVAPAKAFQRPLTILLGTEDIDRNDPNLRINEEADQQGQTRFDRGHGFLTAARQRAGHATPLNWKIAYAPDVGHDNGRMAPFAISHLLGAAASAPSLQVAVKAEAALEELRSRKAVKAAMATIVELESDWAIQRLIELTEIPAPPFEEEKRGLAFARMLREIGGLDVRIDAVGNVIARRKGTGTGSAVMLAAHLDTVFARDVDVTVKRDGDRFTAPGIGDNSRGLVSLLLVARALERHAINTERDILLVGTVGEEGTGDLRGMRHIFAQPDHGIGSVIAIDGGEMGRLIDTAVGSNRYRVKFTGPGGHSYSAFGTVNPHHATARAIARFLDRAEPVTASGKKATYSVALLEGGLGINVIPTDSAFEIDLRSADANRLAALDAILRSAIGATLASENAGKKQGGFLAAEIKDLGKRPAGTNAAAAPLVSNAEAALSSLGVEPSRNASSTDANLPMSLGIPSITISRGGISERSHSNEEYWIAKDPHLGPQAALLISLLEAGVSNDIGDAR
;
A
#
# COMPACT_ATOMS: atom_id res chain seq x y z
N MET A 1 55.92 -6.15 67.11
CA MET A 1 56.06 -7.35 67.96
C MET A 1 55.23 -8.43 67.29
N SER A 2 55.94 -9.30 66.63
CA SER A 2 56.12 -10.74 66.79
C SER A 2 54.88 -11.56 66.48
N LEU A 3 54.89 -12.15 65.34
CA LEU A 3 55.06 -13.58 64.97
C LEU A 3 54.15 -14.55 65.73
N THR A 4 53.29 -15.30 65.01
CA THR A 4 53.60 -16.74 64.87
C THR A 4 52.69 -17.40 63.78
N ILE A 5 53.36 -18.16 62.94
CA ILE A 5 52.87 -19.08 61.89
C ILE A 5 52.47 -20.40 62.60
N THR A 6 51.35 -20.99 62.18
CA THR A 6 51.21 -22.45 62.26
C THR A 6 50.44 -23.01 61.12
N ARG A 7 51.10 -23.87 60.34
CA ARG A 7 50.58 -24.77 59.31
C ARG A 7 49.70 -25.85 59.92
N ARG A 8 48.62 -26.24 59.30
CA ARG A 8 48.09 -27.63 59.31
C ARG A 8 47.41 -27.97 57.95
N ALA A 9 47.98 -28.90 57.40
CA ALA A 9 47.71 -30.03 56.53
C ALA A 9 46.36 -30.20 55.87
N ALA A 10 46.49 -30.60 54.63
CA ALA A 10 45.48 -30.98 53.65
C ALA A 10 44.63 -32.21 54.04
N ALA A 11 43.32 -32.15 53.70
CA ALA A 11 42.53 -33.36 53.42
C ALA A 11 41.80 -33.15 52.09
N VAL A 12 42.28 -33.88 51.11
CA VAL A 12 41.64 -34.02 49.78
C VAL A 12 40.45 -34.96 49.93
N LEU A 13 39.23 -34.49 49.88
CA LEU A 13 38.04 -35.31 49.64
C LEU A 13 37.66 -35.15 48.15
N ALA A 14 37.95 -36.22 47.37
CA ALA A 14 37.46 -36.36 46.01
C ALA A 14 35.96 -36.63 46.03
N PHE A 15 35.15 -35.63 45.64
CA PHE A 15 33.75 -35.80 45.26
C PHE A 15 33.71 -36.14 43.77
N LEU A 16 33.52 -37.42 43.45
CA LEU A 16 33.07 -37.86 42.14
C LEU A 16 31.65 -37.34 41.88
N GLY A 17 31.56 -36.14 41.31
CA GLY A 17 30.32 -35.64 40.70
C GLY A 17 30.10 -36.37 39.40
N ALA A 18 29.14 -37.30 39.38
CA ALA A 18 28.63 -37.87 38.16
C ALA A 18 28.01 -36.72 37.31
N LEU A 19 28.74 -36.24 36.31
CA LEU A 19 28.17 -35.49 35.20
C LEU A 19 27.17 -36.42 34.50
N PHE A 20 25.88 -36.28 34.78
CA PHE A 20 24.85 -36.70 33.88
C PHE A 20 24.95 -35.78 32.67
N ALA A 21 25.76 -36.16 31.68
CA ALA A 21 25.64 -35.65 30.35
C ALA A 21 24.22 -35.98 29.88
N ALA A 22 23.32 -35.00 29.88
CA ALA A 22 22.09 -35.10 29.12
C ALA A 22 22.50 -35.28 27.67
N THR A 23 22.51 -36.51 27.21
CA THR A 23 22.62 -36.80 25.80
C THR A 23 21.45 -36.12 25.14
N PRO A 24 21.68 -35.20 24.15
CA PRO A 24 20.58 -34.71 23.36
C PRO A 24 19.91 -35.94 22.74
N VAL A 25 18.61 -36.09 22.98
CA VAL A 25 17.78 -37.04 22.22
C VAL A 25 17.82 -36.54 20.78
N MET A 26 18.81 -36.99 20.03
CA MET A 26 18.91 -36.72 18.62
C MET A 26 17.63 -37.25 17.99
N ALA A 27 16.86 -36.34 17.37
CA ALA A 27 15.67 -36.72 16.61
C ALA A 27 16.10 -37.76 15.54
N LYS A 28 15.57 -38.95 15.64
CA LYS A 28 15.95 -40.14 14.86
C LYS A 28 15.63 -40.02 13.35
N ASP A 29 15.24 -38.87 12.84
CA ASP A 29 14.74 -38.70 11.47
C ASP A 29 15.06 -37.28 10.89
N CYS A 30 16.36 -37.04 10.68
CA CYS A 30 16.89 -35.80 10.05
C CYS A 30 17.36 -36.06 8.61
N ALA A 31 16.68 -36.91 7.85
CA ALA A 31 17.03 -37.07 6.44
C ALA A 31 16.91 -35.72 5.72
N PRO A 32 17.93 -35.33 4.93
CA PRO A 32 17.95 -34.05 4.26
C PRO A 32 16.75 -33.80 3.34
N LEU A 33 16.23 -32.56 3.31
CA LEU A 33 15.21 -32.15 2.35
C LEU A 33 15.83 -31.84 1.01
N SER A 34 15.35 -32.50 -0.04
CA SER A 34 15.70 -32.14 -1.42
C SER A 34 15.07 -30.79 -1.79
N ALA A 35 15.67 -30.10 -2.77
CA ALA A 35 15.04 -28.94 -3.39
C ALA A 35 13.76 -29.32 -4.13
N GLY A 36 12.83 -28.38 -4.25
CA GLY A 36 11.50 -28.59 -4.82
C GLY A 36 10.45 -28.95 -3.79
N SER A 37 9.30 -29.42 -4.27
CA SER A 37 8.16 -29.84 -3.46
C SER A 37 8.32 -31.28 -2.99
N SER A 38 8.08 -31.52 -1.70
CA SER A 38 8.20 -32.84 -1.08
C SER A 38 7.15 -33.03 0.02
N GLN A 39 7.05 -34.25 0.55
CA GLN A 39 6.21 -34.58 1.70
C GLN A 39 7.03 -35.40 2.69
N ILE A 40 6.92 -35.07 3.97
CA ILE A 40 7.48 -35.87 5.06
C ILE A 40 6.39 -36.25 6.07
N VAL A 41 6.66 -37.21 6.93
CA VAL A 41 5.80 -37.55 8.08
C VAL A 41 6.53 -37.17 9.35
N PHE A 42 5.92 -36.27 10.14
CA PHE A 42 6.48 -35.81 11.41
C PHE A 42 5.80 -36.53 12.60
N SER A 43 6.61 -37.07 13.50
CA SER A 43 6.16 -37.78 14.69
C SER A 43 6.86 -37.30 16.00
N GLY A 44 7.60 -36.19 15.94
CA GLY A 44 8.42 -35.69 17.06
C GLY A 44 7.65 -34.88 18.12
N TRP A 45 6.36 -35.16 18.35
CA TRP A 45 5.52 -34.52 19.36
C TRP A 45 4.56 -35.52 20.02
N SER A 46 3.81 -35.08 21.06
CA SER A 46 2.94 -35.98 21.84
C SER A 46 1.55 -36.26 21.22
N GLY A 47 1.30 -35.80 19.99
CA GLY A 47 0.06 -36.05 19.25
C GLY A 47 0.23 -37.03 18.10
N PRO A 48 -0.79 -37.21 17.24
CA PRO A 48 -0.75 -38.06 16.04
C PRO A 48 0.36 -37.64 15.07
N LYS A 49 0.82 -38.59 14.23
CA LYS A 49 1.74 -38.33 13.14
C LYS A 49 1.14 -37.31 12.18
N LEU A 50 1.91 -36.31 11.77
CA LEU A 50 1.48 -35.23 10.85
C LEU A 50 2.12 -35.44 9.47
N PRO A 51 1.34 -35.58 8.40
CA PRO A 51 1.85 -35.27 7.07
C PRO A 51 2.26 -33.80 6.98
N VAL A 52 3.45 -33.55 6.46
CA VAL A 52 3.97 -32.18 6.30
C VAL A 52 4.40 -32.03 4.85
N PHE A 53 3.76 -31.12 4.13
CA PHE A 53 4.15 -30.74 2.79
C PHE A 53 5.17 -29.62 2.85
N VAL A 54 6.25 -29.75 2.08
CA VAL A 54 7.37 -28.79 2.12
C VAL A 54 7.69 -28.34 0.70
N HIS A 55 8.02 -27.08 0.54
CA HIS A 55 8.71 -26.58 -0.64
C HIS A 55 9.99 -25.87 -0.21
N LYS A 56 11.13 -26.37 -0.70
CA LYS A 56 12.45 -25.81 -0.47
C LYS A 56 13.03 -25.36 -1.81
N THR A 57 13.37 -24.07 -1.95
CA THR A 57 13.94 -23.54 -3.20
C THR A 57 15.31 -24.14 -3.47
N GLN A 58 15.78 -24.10 -4.72
CA GLN A 58 17.11 -24.57 -5.12
C GLN A 58 18.21 -23.85 -4.36
N THR A 59 18.04 -22.55 -4.10
CA THR A 59 19.01 -21.68 -3.45
C THR A 59 18.82 -21.62 -1.93
N ALA A 60 17.81 -22.27 -1.37
CA ALA A 60 17.58 -22.25 0.07
C ALA A 60 18.69 -22.98 0.83
N GLY A 61 19.35 -22.24 1.70
CA GLY A 61 20.50 -22.63 2.52
C GLY A 61 20.24 -22.51 4.02
N ALA A 62 21.34 -22.53 4.77
CA ALA A 62 21.33 -22.53 6.22
C ALA A 62 20.58 -21.35 6.85
N ASP A 63 20.55 -20.18 6.16
CA ASP A 63 19.95 -18.94 6.66
C ASP A 63 18.60 -18.59 6.02
N SER A 64 18.08 -19.44 5.10
CA SER A 64 16.79 -19.19 4.43
C SER A 64 15.65 -19.25 5.43
N ARG A 65 14.71 -18.29 5.32
CA ARG A 65 13.61 -18.17 6.28
C ARG A 65 12.63 -19.32 6.17
N ILE A 66 12.24 -19.88 7.30
CA ILE A 66 11.21 -20.91 7.40
C ILE A 66 9.86 -20.24 7.64
N VAL A 67 8.87 -20.56 6.80
CA VAL A 67 7.50 -20.10 6.91
C VAL A 67 6.57 -21.28 7.09
N PHE A 68 5.92 -21.39 8.25
CA PHE A 68 4.82 -22.30 8.47
C PHE A 68 3.54 -21.76 7.87
N VAL A 69 2.84 -22.58 7.08
CA VAL A 69 1.58 -22.21 6.43
C VAL A 69 0.46 -23.13 6.93
N MET A 70 -0.53 -22.55 7.61
CA MET A 70 -1.65 -23.28 8.21
C MET A 70 -2.84 -23.28 7.25
N HIS A 71 -3.27 -24.49 6.85
CA HIS A 71 -4.33 -24.70 5.87
C HIS A 71 -5.74 -24.34 6.37
N GLY A 72 -6.69 -24.21 5.44
CA GLY A 72 -8.10 -23.94 5.69
C GLY A 72 -8.89 -25.15 6.24
N VAL A 73 -10.21 -25.00 6.26
CA VAL A 73 -11.16 -26.03 6.76
C VAL A 73 -11.14 -27.32 5.94
N GLN A 74 -10.71 -27.27 4.69
CA GLN A 74 -10.66 -28.45 3.80
C GLN A 74 -9.51 -29.40 4.13
N ARG A 75 -8.50 -28.95 4.87
CA ARG A 75 -7.33 -29.73 5.32
C ARG A 75 -6.39 -30.15 4.19
N ASP A 76 -6.33 -29.39 3.13
CA ASP A 76 -5.60 -29.59 1.86
C ASP A 76 -4.22 -28.89 1.91
N GLY A 77 -3.31 -29.43 2.70
CA GLY A 77 -1.98 -28.86 2.91
C GLY A 77 -1.10 -28.83 1.66
N ASP A 78 -1.27 -29.79 0.75
CA ASP A 78 -0.61 -29.84 -0.56
C ASP A 78 -0.94 -28.62 -1.43
N ARG A 79 -2.24 -28.27 -1.53
CA ARG A 79 -2.69 -27.07 -2.24
C ARG A 79 -2.09 -25.81 -1.64
N TYR A 80 -2.11 -25.67 -0.30
CA TYR A 80 -1.52 -24.51 0.37
C TYR A 80 -0.01 -24.40 0.11
N ARG A 81 0.75 -25.52 0.07
CA ARG A 81 2.16 -25.52 -0.33
C ARG A 81 2.31 -25.01 -1.77
N ASP A 82 1.48 -25.49 -2.70
CA ASP A 82 1.60 -25.17 -4.13
C ASP A 82 1.23 -23.70 -4.41
N GLU A 83 0.25 -23.13 -3.72
CA GLU A 83 -0.09 -21.71 -3.79
C GLU A 83 1.03 -20.79 -3.26
N TRP A 84 1.94 -21.33 -2.43
CA TRP A 84 3.08 -20.60 -1.88
C TRP A 84 4.38 -20.82 -2.66
N ARG A 85 4.41 -21.72 -3.64
CA ARG A 85 5.63 -22.11 -4.35
C ARG A 85 6.34 -20.93 -5.02
N ASP A 86 5.63 -20.14 -5.82
CA ASP A 86 6.21 -19.02 -6.57
C ASP A 86 6.72 -17.92 -5.64
N LEU A 87 6.03 -17.69 -4.52
CA LEU A 87 6.50 -16.77 -3.47
C LEU A 87 7.75 -17.32 -2.77
N ALA A 88 7.82 -18.63 -2.54
CA ALA A 88 9.01 -19.26 -1.98
C ALA A 88 10.22 -19.06 -2.90
N GLU A 89 10.08 -19.35 -4.19
CA GLU A 89 11.15 -19.15 -5.18
C GLU A 89 11.59 -17.68 -5.25
N LYS A 90 10.64 -16.75 -5.32
CA LYS A 90 10.91 -15.29 -5.39
C LYS A 90 11.67 -14.77 -4.16
N HIS A 91 11.37 -15.29 -2.97
CA HIS A 91 11.89 -14.77 -1.69
C HIS A 91 12.86 -15.72 -0.98
N ASN A 92 13.29 -16.79 -1.66
CA ASN A 92 14.22 -17.79 -1.12
C ASN A 92 13.78 -18.39 0.23
N LEU A 93 12.53 -18.92 0.29
CA LEU A 93 11.92 -19.44 1.52
C LEU A 93 11.95 -20.95 1.57
N ILE A 94 11.81 -21.46 2.79
CA ILE A 94 11.41 -22.83 3.07
C ILE A 94 9.99 -22.80 3.60
N VAL A 95 9.03 -23.25 2.76
CA VAL A 95 7.60 -23.29 3.11
C VAL A 95 7.28 -24.65 3.70
N VAL A 96 6.62 -24.68 4.87
CA VAL A 96 6.30 -25.88 5.64
C VAL A 96 4.81 -25.88 5.99
N VAL A 97 4.07 -26.89 5.52
CA VAL A 97 2.62 -27.00 5.71
C VAL A 97 2.27 -28.27 6.49
N PRO A 98 2.24 -28.19 7.82
CA PRO A 98 1.77 -29.32 8.63
C PRO A 98 0.28 -29.54 8.42
N THR A 99 -0.13 -30.78 8.11
CA THR A 99 -1.51 -31.11 7.77
C THR A 99 -2.22 -31.82 8.92
N PHE A 100 -3.16 -31.14 9.53
CA PHE A 100 -4.02 -31.65 10.59
C PHE A 100 -5.26 -32.31 9.96
N GLY A 101 -5.07 -33.52 9.41
CA GLY A 101 -6.09 -34.25 8.64
C GLY A 101 -7.30 -34.66 9.47
N ARG A 102 -8.49 -34.76 8.83
CA ARG A 102 -9.77 -35.06 9.51
C ARG A 102 -9.80 -36.41 10.23
N LYS A 103 -8.97 -37.38 9.82
CA LYS A 103 -8.88 -38.67 10.47
C LYS A 103 -8.46 -38.54 11.93
N ASP A 104 -7.41 -37.77 12.19
CA ASP A 104 -6.81 -37.60 13.51
C ASP A 104 -7.24 -36.32 14.21
N PHE A 105 -7.75 -35.34 13.45
CA PHE A 105 -8.24 -34.04 13.91
C PHE A 105 -9.63 -33.72 13.33
N PRO A 106 -10.68 -34.48 13.74
CA PRO A 106 -11.99 -34.45 13.07
C PRO A 106 -12.75 -33.13 13.22
N THR A 107 -12.54 -32.43 14.30
CA THR A 107 -13.34 -31.23 14.66
C THR A 107 -12.55 -29.92 14.58
N THR A 108 -13.27 -28.81 14.65
CA THR A 108 -12.68 -27.47 14.87
C THR A 108 -11.90 -27.46 16.18
N GLY A 109 -12.43 -28.09 17.23
CA GLY A 109 -11.78 -28.19 18.55
C GLY A 109 -10.39 -28.80 18.47
N SER A 110 -10.26 -29.93 17.78
CA SER A 110 -9.00 -30.67 17.68
C SER A 110 -7.93 -30.00 16.79
N TYR A 111 -8.31 -29.08 15.88
CA TYR A 111 -7.38 -28.37 15.02
C TYR A 111 -7.21 -26.89 15.41
N ASN A 112 -8.07 -26.03 14.86
CA ASN A 112 -7.87 -24.57 14.89
C ASN A 112 -8.27 -23.91 16.23
N LEU A 113 -8.90 -24.66 17.15
CA LEU A 113 -9.03 -24.27 18.57
C LEU A 113 -7.89 -24.81 19.44
N GLY A 114 -6.88 -25.44 18.85
CA GLY A 114 -5.67 -25.84 19.56
C GLY A 114 -5.78 -27.17 20.31
N ASN A 115 -6.92 -27.84 20.29
CA ASN A 115 -7.18 -28.99 21.17
C ASN A 115 -7.01 -28.66 22.65
N ILE A 116 -7.33 -27.43 23.06
CA ILE A 116 -7.17 -26.92 24.44
C ILE A 116 -8.16 -27.65 25.37
N VAL A 117 -9.39 -27.84 24.89
CA VAL A 117 -10.43 -28.62 25.55
C VAL A 117 -10.92 -29.72 24.61
N ASP A 118 -11.27 -30.90 25.17
CA ASP A 118 -11.84 -32.02 24.43
C ASP A 118 -13.34 -31.77 24.15
N GLU A 119 -13.97 -32.70 23.44
CA GLU A 119 -15.41 -32.66 23.09
C GLU A 119 -16.35 -32.70 24.31
N LYS A 120 -15.82 -33.08 25.48
CA LYS A 120 -16.56 -33.09 26.75
C LYS A 120 -16.26 -31.86 27.61
N GLY A 121 -15.59 -30.84 27.05
CA GLY A 121 -15.21 -29.61 27.78
C GLY A 121 -14.06 -29.78 28.76
N ARG A 122 -13.34 -30.92 28.77
CA ARG A 122 -12.24 -31.16 29.70
C ARG A 122 -10.92 -30.60 29.13
N LYS A 123 -10.10 -30.00 29.98
CA LYS A 123 -8.78 -29.50 29.60
C LYS A 123 -7.88 -30.62 29.09
N THR A 124 -7.31 -30.44 27.91
CA THR A 124 -6.33 -31.37 27.33
C THR A 124 -4.93 -31.01 27.83
N PRO A 125 -4.07 -32.02 28.17
CA PRO A 125 -2.67 -31.74 28.50
C PRO A 125 -1.97 -30.94 27.40
N LYS A 126 -1.21 -29.90 27.76
CA LYS A 126 -0.58 -28.95 26.82
C LYS A 126 0.27 -29.64 25.75
N ALA A 127 0.99 -30.72 26.12
CA ALA A 127 1.78 -31.51 25.17
C ALA A 127 0.98 -32.12 24.03
N LYS A 128 -0.36 -32.27 24.19
CA LYS A 128 -1.30 -32.80 23.18
C LYS A 128 -2.07 -31.71 22.43
N TRP A 129 -1.81 -30.44 22.71
CA TRP A 129 -2.40 -29.36 21.95
C TRP A 129 -1.88 -29.39 20.50
N SER A 130 -2.73 -29.13 19.51
CA SER A 130 -2.27 -29.04 18.12
C SER A 130 -1.22 -27.95 17.93
N PHE A 131 -1.25 -26.92 18.76
CA PHE A 131 -0.23 -25.88 18.83
C PHE A 131 1.16 -26.40 19.19
N SER A 132 1.24 -27.41 20.03
CA SER A 132 2.51 -27.95 20.54
C SER A 132 3.31 -28.76 19.50
N ALA A 133 2.74 -28.95 18.30
CA ALA A 133 3.44 -29.57 17.18
C ALA A 133 4.46 -28.62 16.49
N ILE A 134 4.23 -27.32 16.53
CA ILE A 134 4.96 -26.32 15.69
C ILE A 134 6.43 -26.20 16.10
N GLU A 135 6.71 -25.99 17.37
CA GLU A 135 8.09 -25.81 17.86
C GLU A 135 8.99 -27.04 17.61
N PRO A 136 8.56 -28.29 17.95
CA PRO A 136 9.35 -29.46 17.62
C PRO A 136 9.48 -29.73 16.12
N LEU A 137 8.45 -29.39 15.32
CA LEU A 137 8.54 -29.47 13.85
C LEU A 137 9.56 -28.49 13.31
N PHE A 138 9.65 -27.27 13.87
CA PHE A 138 10.70 -26.32 13.50
C PHE A 138 12.09 -26.92 13.71
N ASP A 139 12.37 -27.54 14.86
CA ASP A 139 13.65 -28.22 15.12
C ASP A 139 13.94 -29.32 14.09
N ASN A 140 12.91 -30.09 13.72
CA ASN A 140 13.03 -31.14 12.71
C ASN A 140 13.38 -30.56 11.32
N ILE A 141 12.73 -29.46 10.92
CA ILE A 141 13.01 -28.79 9.63
C ILE A 141 14.42 -28.18 9.62
N VAL A 142 14.83 -27.45 10.68
CA VAL A 142 16.18 -26.91 10.81
C VAL A 142 17.23 -28.00 10.66
N CYS A 143 17.04 -29.15 11.34
CA CYS A 143 17.93 -30.30 11.22
C CYS A 143 18.01 -30.82 9.77
N ARG A 144 16.85 -31.00 9.09
CA ARG A 144 16.77 -31.51 7.72
C ARG A 144 17.36 -30.61 6.66
N VAL A 145 17.47 -29.31 6.92
CA VAL A 145 18.11 -28.35 6.00
C VAL A 145 19.51 -27.96 6.43
N SER A 146 20.05 -28.59 7.49
CA SER A 146 21.34 -28.23 8.11
C SER A 146 21.42 -26.73 8.38
N GLY A 147 20.33 -26.18 8.93
CA GLY A 147 20.10 -24.74 9.03
C GLY A 147 20.62 -24.10 10.31
N ASN A 148 20.73 -22.75 10.28
CA ASN A 148 21.09 -21.91 11.41
C ASN A 148 19.91 -21.06 11.93
N GLN A 149 18.70 -21.31 11.40
CA GLN A 149 17.53 -20.50 11.71
C GLN A 149 17.23 -20.54 13.22
N ARG A 150 17.07 -19.35 13.78
CA ARG A 150 16.75 -19.18 15.22
C ARG A 150 15.27 -19.00 15.47
N GLY A 151 14.50 -18.68 14.40
CA GLY A 151 13.08 -18.47 14.45
C GLY A 151 12.38 -18.74 13.13
N TYR A 152 11.06 -18.63 13.17
CA TYR A 152 10.19 -18.90 12.03
C TYR A 152 9.06 -17.86 11.92
N ALA A 153 8.49 -17.76 10.75
CA ALA A 153 7.26 -17.03 10.52
C ALA A 153 6.07 -17.99 10.43
N LEU A 154 4.89 -17.54 10.85
CA LEU A 154 3.65 -18.34 10.87
C LEU A 154 2.55 -17.61 10.12
N TYR A 155 2.02 -18.25 9.09
CA TYR A 155 0.88 -17.75 8.30
C TYR A 155 -0.28 -18.74 8.39
N GLY A 156 -1.51 -18.26 8.30
CA GLY A 156 -2.68 -19.09 8.11
C GLY A 156 -3.84 -18.33 7.52
N HIS A 157 -4.63 -19.01 6.68
CA HIS A 157 -5.81 -18.45 6.04
C HIS A 157 -7.08 -19.19 6.52
N SER A 158 -8.20 -18.47 6.67
CA SER A 158 -9.49 -19.06 7.07
C SER A 158 -9.39 -19.79 8.42
N ALA A 159 -9.58 -21.11 8.45
CA ALA A 159 -9.36 -21.94 9.66
C ALA A 159 -7.88 -21.91 10.10
N GLY A 160 -6.93 -21.79 9.17
CA GLY A 160 -5.52 -21.57 9.47
C GLY A 160 -5.28 -20.21 10.15
N GLY A 161 -5.96 -19.15 9.72
CA GLY A 161 -5.93 -17.85 10.41
C GLY A 161 -6.50 -17.94 11.83
N GLN A 162 -7.53 -18.76 12.01
CA GLN A 162 -8.08 -19.05 13.34
C GLN A 162 -7.07 -19.84 14.22
N PHE A 163 -6.28 -20.74 13.65
CA PHE A 163 -5.17 -21.38 14.34
C PHE A 163 -4.12 -20.36 14.77
N VAL A 164 -3.70 -19.49 13.85
CA VAL A 164 -2.60 -18.54 14.07
C VAL A 164 -2.90 -17.57 15.21
N HIS A 165 -4.04 -16.87 15.21
CA HIS A 165 -4.31 -15.91 16.28
C HIS A 165 -4.46 -16.56 17.66
N ARG A 166 -4.97 -17.82 17.71
CA ARG A 166 -5.02 -18.57 18.97
C ARG A 166 -3.64 -19.10 19.37
N TYR A 167 -2.82 -19.50 18.40
CA TYR A 167 -1.43 -19.88 18.66
C TYR A 167 -0.68 -18.72 19.32
N VAL A 168 -0.81 -17.49 18.81
CA VAL A 168 -0.23 -16.29 19.39
C VAL A 168 -0.70 -16.07 20.83
N ALA A 169 -1.96 -16.33 21.14
CA ALA A 169 -2.54 -16.13 22.47
C ALA A 169 -2.15 -17.22 23.46
N PHE A 170 -2.25 -18.52 23.09
CA PHE A 170 -2.23 -19.64 24.01
C PHE A 170 -0.91 -20.43 24.01
N ALA A 171 -0.14 -20.45 22.90
CA ALA A 171 1.08 -21.24 22.84
C ALA A 171 2.28 -20.57 23.51
N ASP A 172 3.24 -21.40 23.95
CA ASP A 172 4.59 -20.89 24.26
C ASP A 172 5.39 -20.87 22.95
N ALA A 173 5.39 -19.79 22.24
CA ALA A 173 6.00 -19.67 20.92
C ALA A 173 7.30 -18.83 20.98
N PRO A 174 8.39 -19.34 21.64
CA PRO A 174 9.58 -18.52 21.90
C PRO A 174 10.35 -18.16 20.64
N ARG A 175 10.17 -18.91 19.54
CA ARG A 175 10.91 -18.74 18.28
C ARG A 175 10.06 -18.18 17.15
N MET A 176 8.78 -17.86 17.38
CA MET A 176 7.93 -17.20 16.41
C MET A 176 8.31 -15.72 16.27
N GLU A 177 8.82 -15.31 15.13
CA GLU A 177 9.27 -13.94 14.85
C GLU A 177 8.19 -13.07 14.19
N ALA A 178 7.26 -13.70 13.47
CA ALA A 178 6.13 -13.02 12.82
C ALA A 178 4.93 -13.95 12.69
N ALA A 179 3.72 -13.41 12.82
CA ALA A 179 2.48 -14.16 12.61
C ALA A 179 1.51 -13.35 11.76
N VAL A 180 0.86 -14.02 10.78
CA VAL A 180 -0.21 -13.44 9.95
C VAL A 180 -1.43 -14.35 9.98
N ALA A 181 -2.54 -13.83 10.52
CA ALA A 181 -3.85 -14.47 10.51
C ALA A 181 -4.71 -13.85 9.40
N ALA A 182 -4.83 -14.54 8.26
CA ALA A 182 -5.53 -14.04 7.08
C ALA A 182 -6.99 -14.53 7.06
N ASN A 183 -7.94 -13.61 6.83
CA ASN A 183 -9.37 -13.86 6.63
C ASN A 183 -9.96 -14.90 7.59
N SER A 184 -9.68 -14.79 8.89
CA SER A 184 -10.19 -15.71 9.91
C SER A 184 -11.73 -15.65 9.96
N GLY A 185 -12.38 -16.82 9.93
CA GLY A 185 -13.84 -16.90 9.90
C GLY A 185 -14.51 -16.31 11.14
N TRP A 186 -13.86 -16.40 12.31
CA TRP A 186 -14.25 -15.82 13.60
C TRP A 186 -13.09 -15.93 14.58
N TYR A 187 -13.14 -15.22 15.69
CA TYR A 187 -12.02 -15.03 16.62
C TYR A 187 -12.35 -15.53 18.03
N THR A 188 -11.31 -15.89 18.81
CA THR A 188 -11.39 -15.96 20.25
C THR A 188 -11.00 -14.60 20.80
N MET A 189 -12.00 -13.83 21.20
CA MET A 189 -11.86 -12.41 21.56
C MET A 189 -11.01 -12.26 22.83
N PRO A 190 -10.17 -11.21 22.91
CA PRO A 190 -9.36 -10.95 24.09
C PRO A 190 -10.17 -10.31 25.23
N ASP A 191 -11.29 -10.92 25.57
CA ASP A 191 -12.21 -10.51 26.63
C ASP A 191 -12.47 -11.65 27.64
N ASN A 192 -13.41 -11.48 28.54
CA ASN A 192 -13.78 -12.48 29.55
C ASN A 192 -14.92 -13.41 29.09
N GLY A 193 -15.34 -13.32 27.83
CA GLY A 193 -16.30 -14.21 27.21
C GLY A 193 -15.87 -15.66 27.31
N ALA A 194 -16.82 -16.59 27.30
CA ALA A 194 -16.52 -18.03 27.38
C ALA A 194 -15.78 -18.51 26.13
N PHE A 195 -14.81 -19.40 26.30
CA PHE A 195 -14.19 -20.13 25.19
C PHE A 195 -15.23 -20.98 24.46
N PRO A 196 -15.26 -21.06 23.11
CA PRO A 196 -14.16 -20.65 22.22
C PRO A 196 -14.21 -19.19 21.73
N TYR A 197 -15.18 -18.38 22.10
CA TYR A 197 -15.35 -17.02 21.60
C TYR A 197 -14.60 -15.95 22.41
N GLY A 198 -14.19 -16.26 23.65
CA GLY A 198 -13.41 -15.38 24.51
C GLY A 198 -12.33 -16.12 25.29
N TRP A 199 -11.53 -15.38 26.09
CA TRP A 199 -10.43 -15.91 26.94
C TRP A 199 -10.92 -16.34 28.34
N GLY A 200 -12.22 -16.32 28.57
CA GLY A 200 -12.83 -16.69 29.85
C GLY A 200 -13.28 -18.16 29.91
N GLY A 201 -14.11 -18.49 30.90
CA GLY A 201 -14.63 -19.84 31.13
C GLY A 201 -13.51 -20.87 31.40
N ASP A 202 -13.58 -22.03 30.74
CA ASP A 202 -12.66 -23.15 30.94
C ASP A 202 -11.18 -22.84 30.63
N VAL A 203 -10.89 -21.78 29.88
CA VAL A 203 -9.54 -21.37 29.51
C VAL A 203 -9.04 -20.16 30.32
N ALA A 204 -9.85 -19.67 31.27
CA ALA A 204 -9.45 -18.57 32.12
C ALA A 204 -8.09 -18.84 32.78
N GLY A 205 -7.17 -17.87 32.71
CA GLY A 205 -5.82 -17.98 33.24
C GLY A 205 -4.82 -18.73 32.38
N LEU A 206 -5.23 -19.33 31.24
CA LEU A 206 -4.28 -19.94 30.28
C LEU A 206 -3.58 -18.90 29.40
N VAL A 207 -4.18 -17.72 29.20
CA VAL A 207 -3.59 -16.60 28.48
C VAL A 207 -3.04 -15.59 29.48
N ALA A 208 -1.78 -15.17 29.28
CA ALA A 208 -1.20 -14.00 29.93
C ALA A 208 -1.34 -12.81 28.95
N PRO A 209 -2.32 -11.91 29.11
CA PRO A 209 -2.64 -10.89 28.11
C PRO A 209 -1.45 -10.03 27.68
N ALA A 210 -0.66 -9.53 28.65
CA ALA A 210 0.52 -8.72 28.35
C ALA A 210 1.54 -9.47 27.48
N LYS A 211 1.77 -10.75 27.75
CA LYS A 211 2.68 -11.59 26.94
C LYS A 211 2.10 -11.88 25.54
N ALA A 212 0.80 -12.13 25.44
CA ALA A 212 0.13 -12.34 24.16
C ALA A 212 0.19 -11.08 23.29
N PHE A 213 -0.08 -9.91 23.85
CA PHE A 213 -0.06 -8.64 23.13
C PHE A 213 1.34 -8.18 22.69
N GLN A 214 2.39 -8.60 23.38
CA GLN A 214 3.78 -8.31 22.96
C GLN A 214 4.22 -9.15 21.76
N ARG A 215 3.58 -10.30 21.48
CA ARG A 215 3.91 -11.12 20.32
C ARG A 215 3.41 -10.46 19.03
N PRO A 216 4.19 -10.52 17.92
CA PRO A 216 3.76 -9.93 16.66
C PRO A 216 2.58 -10.69 16.06
N LEU A 217 1.50 -9.98 15.72
CA LEU A 217 0.36 -10.52 15.00
C LEU A 217 -0.15 -9.50 13.98
N THR A 218 -0.17 -9.89 12.70
CA THR A 218 -0.88 -9.15 11.66
C THR A 218 -2.18 -9.86 11.34
N ILE A 219 -3.30 -9.16 11.51
CA ILE A 219 -4.62 -9.59 11.05
C ILE A 219 -4.73 -9.10 9.61
N LEU A 220 -4.61 -10.00 8.63
CA LEU A 220 -4.65 -9.66 7.21
C LEU A 220 -6.07 -9.89 6.67
N LEU A 221 -6.70 -8.82 6.18
CA LEU A 221 -8.09 -8.83 5.72
C LEU A 221 -8.17 -8.55 4.22
N GLY A 222 -8.81 -9.44 3.47
CA GLY A 222 -9.18 -9.20 2.08
C GLY A 222 -10.36 -8.23 2.01
N THR A 223 -10.24 -7.16 1.22
CA THR A 223 -11.27 -6.10 1.19
C THR A 223 -12.58 -6.54 0.57
N GLU A 224 -12.57 -7.62 -0.23
CA GLU A 224 -13.76 -8.23 -0.82
C GLU A 224 -14.29 -9.45 -0.02
N ASP A 225 -13.72 -9.79 1.17
CA ASP A 225 -14.24 -10.84 2.05
C ASP A 225 -15.39 -10.31 2.94
N ILE A 226 -16.35 -9.66 2.27
CA ILE A 226 -17.51 -8.96 2.84
C ILE A 226 -18.84 -9.64 2.50
N ASP A 227 -18.81 -10.83 1.90
CA ASP A 227 -20.02 -11.57 1.57
C ASP A 227 -20.63 -12.23 2.82
N ARG A 228 -21.79 -11.75 3.22
CA ARG A 228 -22.55 -12.31 4.34
C ARG A 228 -23.14 -13.69 4.02
N ASN A 229 -23.33 -14.00 2.74
CA ASN A 229 -23.97 -15.23 2.28
C ASN A 229 -22.95 -16.34 1.91
N ASP A 230 -21.62 -16.11 2.14
CA ASP A 230 -20.62 -17.15 1.91
C ASP A 230 -20.98 -18.41 2.70
N PRO A 231 -21.10 -19.58 2.05
CA PRO A 231 -21.55 -20.84 2.71
C PRO A 231 -20.59 -21.33 3.80
N ASN A 232 -19.34 -20.86 3.81
CA ASN A 232 -18.35 -21.20 4.84
C ASN A 232 -18.26 -20.14 5.94
N LEU A 233 -19.04 -19.06 5.88
CA LEU A 233 -19.11 -18.08 6.95
C LEU A 233 -19.90 -18.64 8.13
N ARG A 234 -19.31 -18.64 9.32
CA ARG A 234 -20.04 -19.05 10.53
C ARG A 234 -21.09 -17.99 10.89
N ILE A 235 -22.35 -18.43 10.95
CA ILE A 235 -23.48 -17.58 11.31
C ILE A 235 -24.10 -18.12 12.60
N ASN A 236 -23.86 -17.41 13.71
CA ASN A 236 -24.49 -17.60 15.01
C ASN A 236 -24.29 -16.31 15.82
N GLU A 237 -25.01 -16.21 16.94
CA GLU A 237 -25.06 -14.98 17.75
C GLU A 237 -23.65 -14.49 18.16
N GLU A 238 -22.81 -15.39 18.68
CA GLU A 238 -21.49 -15.04 19.20
C GLU A 238 -20.52 -14.61 18.10
N ALA A 239 -20.60 -15.20 16.91
CA ALA A 239 -19.79 -14.80 15.76
C ALA A 239 -20.28 -13.45 15.19
N ASP A 240 -21.59 -13.22 15.19
CA ASP A 240 -22.22 -12.00 14.69
C ASP A 240 -21.99 -10.79 15.60
N GLN A 241 -21.83 -11.01 16.91
CA GLN A 241 -21.35 -9.99 17.84
C GLN A 241 -19.95 -9.47 17.51
N GLN A 242 -19.10 -10.30 16.89
CA GLN A 242 -17.76 -9.89 16.43
C GLN A 242 -17.81 -9.05 15.15
N GLY A 243 -18.85 -9.21 14.33
CA GLY A 243 -19.08 -8.56 13.03
C GLY A 243 -19.85 -9.43 12.05
N GLN A 244 -20.49 -8.82 11.06
CA GLN A 244 -21.35 -9.51 10.12
C GLN A 244 -20.58 -10.32 9.06
N THR A 245 -19.35 -9.90 8.75
CA THR A 245 -18.49 -10.51 7.74
C THR A 245 -17.13 -10.86 8.34
N ARG A 246 -16.27 -11.63 7.63
CA ARG A 246 -14.90 -11.91 8.11
C ARG A 246 -14.09 -10.64 8.23
N PHE A 247 -14.29 -9.71 7.31
CA PHE A 247 -13.68 -8.39 7.33
C PHE A 247 -14.04 -7.62 8.61
N ASP A 248 -15.33 -7.52 8.93
CA ASP A 248 -15.82 -6.86 10.15
C ASP A 248 -15.27 -7.51 11.43
N ARG A 249 -15.26 -8.85 11.48
CA ARG A 249 -14.78 -9.61 12.65
C ARG A 249 -13.31 -9.37 12.95
N GLY A 250 -12.48 -9.20 11.90
CA GLY A 250 -11.08 -8.84 12.10
C GLY A 250 -10.90 -7.46 12.75
N HIS A 251 -11.72 -6.49 12.36
CA HIS A 251 -11.77 -5.17 13.00
C HIS A 251 -12.25 -5.26 14.45
N GLY A 252 -13.34 -5.99 14.71
CA GLY A 252 -13.85 -6.24 16.06
C GLY A 252 -12.79 -6.85 16.98
N PHE A 253 -12.04 -7.82 16.47
CA PHE A 253 -10.98 -8.48 17.23
C PHE A 253 -9.85 -7.52 17.64
N LEU A 254 -9.34 -6.68 16.72
CA LEU A 254 -8.30 -5.71 17.07
C LEU A 254 -8.84 -4.62 18.01
N THR A 255 -10.07 -4.18 17.83
CA THR A 255 -10.72 -3.20 18.71
C THR A 255 -10.80 -3.73 20.15
N ALA A 256 -11.27 -4.97 20.33
CA ALA A 256 -11.30 -5.63 21.63
C ALA A 256 -9.89 -5.80 22.25
N ALA A 257 -8.87 -6.11 21.41
CA ALA A 257 -7.49 -6.19 21.87
C ALA A 257 -6.96 -4.85 22.38
N ARG A 258 -7.24 -3.75 21.67
CA ARG A 258 -6.88 -2.39 22.10
C ARG A 258 -7.56 -1.99 23.41
N GLN A 259 -8.84 -2.26 23.53
CA GLN A 259 -9.60 -2.01 24.76
C GLN A 259 -9.02 -2.80 25.94
N ARG A 260 -8.69 -4.09 25.75
CA ARG A 260 -8.11 -4.93 26.80
C ARG A 260 -6.69 -4.54 27.17
N ALA A 261 -5.87 -4.12 26.22
CA ALA A 261 -4.50 -3.65 26.45
C ALA A 261 -4.48 -2.32 27.22
N GLY A 262 -5.43 -1.43 26.95
CA GLY A 262 -5.45 -0.08 27.49
C GLY A 262 -4.20 0.72 27.08
N HIS A 263 -3.89 1.78 27.83
CA HIS A 263 -2.71 2.60 27.55
C HIS A 263 -1.41 2.03 28.14
N ALA A 264 -1.50 1.08 29.09
CA ALA A 264 -0.35 0.61 29.86
C ALA A 264 0.34 -0.62 29.24
N THR A 265 -0.32 -1.37 28.39
CA THR A 265 0.23 -2.61 27.81
C THR A 265 0.56 -2.40 26.33
N PRO A 266 1.85 -2.54 25.92
CA PRO A 266 2.20 -2.50 24.50
C PRO A 266 1.44 -3.57 23.69
N LEU A 267 0.85 -3.18 22.57
CA LEU A 267 0.12 -4.06 21.67
C LEU A 267 0.82 -4.15 20.30
N ASN A 268 1.45 -5.29 20.02
CA ASN A 268 2.14 -5.56 18.75
C ASN A 268 1.22 -6.21 17.70
N TRP A 269 -0.10 -6.10 17.89
CA TRP A 269 -1.10 -6.56 16.94
C TRP A 269 -1.53 -5.42 16.03
N LYS A 270 -1.64 -5.72 14.73
CA LYS A 270 -2.04 -4.74 13.71
C LYS A 270 -2.94 -5.37 12.66
N ILE A 271 -3.70 -4.53 11.96
CA ILE A 271 -4.42 -4.93 10.75
C ILE A 271 -3.58 -4.54 9.53
N ALA A 272 -3.65 -5.39 8.51
CA ALA A 272 -3.21 -5.14 7.15
C ALA A 272 -4.31 -5.58 6.19
N TYR A 273 -4.25 -5.09 4.95
CA TYR A 273 -5.30 -5.34 3.98
C TYR A 273 -4.73 -5.91 2.69
N ALA A 274 -5.52 -6.80 2.05
CA ALA A 274 -5.30 -7.29 0.70
C ALA A 274 -6.39 -6.68 -0.21
N PRO A 275 -6.08 -5.62 -0.99
CA PRO A 275 -7.05 -4.96 -1.87
C PRO A 275 -7.60 -5.93 -2.92
N ASP A 276 -8.90 -5.80 -3.23
CA ASP A 276 -9.61 -6.56 -4.26
C ASP A 276 -9.52 -8.09 -4.08
N VAL A 277 -9.27 -8.56 -2.86
CA VAL A 277 -9.18 -9.98 -2.52
C VAL A 277 -10.33 -10.38 -1.61
N GLY A 278 -11.08 -11.40 -2.05
CA GLY A 278 -12.10 -12.07 -1.24
C GLY A 278 -11.51 -13.20 -0.38
N HIS A 279 -12.30 -14.28 -0.18
CA HIS A 279 -11.89 -15.43 0.64
C HIS A 279 -11.02 -16.43 -0.13
N ASP A 280 -9.84 -16.02 -0.60
CA ASP A 280 -8.93 -16.80 -1.43
C ASP A 280 -7.49 -16.80 -0.89
N ASN A 281 -6.93 -18.00 -0.57
CA ASN A 281 -5.60 -18.12 0.03
C ASN A 281 -4.48 -17.72 -0.93
N GLY A 282 -4.55 -18.15 -2.19
CA GLY A 282 -3.52 -17.87 -3.19
C GLY A 282 -3.38 -16.37 -3.45
N ARG A 283 -4.52 -15.65 -3.50
CA ARG A 283 -4.56 -14.20 -3.66
C ARG A 283 -4.18 -13.44 -2.37
N MET A 284 -4.39 -14.03 -1.18
CA MET A 284 -3.99 -13.42 0.10
C MET A 284 -2.48 -13.55 0.38
N ALA A 285 -1.85 -14.66 -0.03
CA ALA A 285 -0.47 -14.98 0.30
C ALA A 285 0.56 -13.91 -0.12
N PRO A 286 0.49 -13.28 -1.31
CA PRO A 286 1.41 -12.19 -1.70
C PRO A 286 1.40 -11.01 -0.75
N PHE A 287 0.25 -10.66 -0.18
CA PHE A 287 0.14 -9.55 0.79
C PHE A 287 0.69 -9.90 2.17
N ALA A 288 0.79 -11.19 2.50
CA ALA A 288 1.35 -11.64 3.78
C ALA A 288 2.88 -11.52 3.83
N ILE A 289 3.56 -11.62 2.70
CA ILE A 289 5.03 -11.72 2.61
C ILE A 289 5.75 -10.60 3.35
N SER A 290 5.40 -9.34 3.13
CA SER A 290 6.05 -8.20 3.77
C SER A 290 5.92 -8.21 5.30
N HIS A 291 4.85 -8.82 5.82
CA HIS A 291 4.59 -8.94 7.26
C HIS A 291 5.29 -10.15 7.89
N LEU A 292 5.60 -11.16 7.09
CA LEU A 292 6.30 -12.37 7.54
C LEU A 292 7.83 -12.22 7.49
N LEU A 293 8.35 -11.47 6.50
CA LEU A 293 9.79 -11.30 6.35
C LEU A 293 10.36 -10.14 7.16
N GLY A 294 9.52 -9.28 7.72
CA GLY A 294 9.88 -7.99 8.27
C GLY A 294 10.13 -6.99 7.13
N ALA A 295 9.78 -5.73 7.33
CA ALA A 295 10.28 -4.68 6.48
C ALA A 295 11.79 -4.58 6.71
N ALA A 296 12.60 -5.19 5.84
CA ALA A 296 13.82 -4.52 5.45
C ALA A 296 13.31 -3.22 4.80
N ALA A 297 13.17 -2.16 5.58
CA ALA A 297 13.14 -0.82 5.06
C ALA A 297 14.49 -0.68 4.35
N SER A 298 14.50 -0.97 3.05
CA SER A 298 15.61 -0.58 2.19
C SER A 298 15.55 0.94 2.13
N ALA A 299 16.26 1.60 3.04
CA ALA A 299 16.84 2.87 2.69
C ALA A 299 17.49 2.68 1.31
N PRO A 300 17.39 3.64 0.37
CA PRO A 300 18.11 3.55 -0.88
C PRO A 300 19.56 3.21 -0.50
N SER A 301 20.10 2.16 -1.10
CA SER A 301 21.42 1.71 -0.70
C SER A 301 22.39 2.88 -0.95
N LEU A 302 23.27 3.16 -0.03
CA LEU A 302 24.30 4.21 -0.17
C LEU A 302 25.00 4.12 -1.54
N GLN A 303 25.09 2.93 -2.11
CA GLN A 303 25.59 2.64 -3.45
C GLN A 303 24.78 3.25 -4.59
N VAL A 304 23.44 3.35 -4.47
CA VAL A 304 22.59 3.95 -5.53
C VAL A 304 22.76 5.46 -5.54
N ALA A 305 22.82 6.10 -4.38
CA ALA A 305 23.05 7.55 -4.27
C ALA A 305 24.45 7.93 -4.82
N VAL A 306 25.50 7.21 -4.43
CA VAL A 306 26.88 7.45 -4.92
C VAL A 306 26.98 7.28 -6.44
N LYS A 307 26.27 6.30 -7.02
CA LYS A 307 26.23 6.12 -8.49
C LYS A 307 25.51 7.28 -9.19
N ALA A 308 24.42 7.78 -8.61
CA ALA A 308 23.68 8.91 -9.18
C ALA A 308 24.53 10.19 -9.19
N GLU A 309 25.24 10.49 -8.10
CA GLU A 309 26.15 11.64 -8.02
C GLU A 309 27.29 11.55 -9.05
N ALA A 310 27.95 10.40 -9.17
CA ALA A 310 29.02 10.20 -10.13
C ALA A 310 28.54 10.33 -11.59
N ALA A 311 27.38 9.72 -11.92
CA ALA A 311 26.80 9.83 -13.25
C ALA A 311 26.39 11.28 -13.59
N LEU A 312 25.88 12.01 -12.60
CA LEU A 312 25.54 13.42 -12.76
C LEU A 312 26.76 14.31 -12.97
N GLU A 313 27.85 14.09 -12.25
CA GLU A 313 29.10 14.83 -12.42
C GLU A 313 29.65 14.65 -13.84
N GLU A 314 29.69 13.39 -14.32
CA GLU A 314 30.06 13.09 -15.71
C GLU A 314 29.14 13.81 -16.69
N LEU A 315 27.82 13.70 -16.51
CA LEU A 315 26.81 14.34 -17.37
C LEU A 315 27.03 15.86 -17.44
N ARG A 316 27.18 16.53 -16.30
CA ARG A 316 27.39 17.98 -16.21
C ARG A 316 28.73 18.42 -16.74
N SER A 317 29.73 17.54 -16.83
CA SER A 317 31.04 17.87 -17.45
C SER A 317 30.94 18.08 -18.96
N ARG A 318 29.95 17.45 -19.63
CA ARG A 318 29.75 17.50 -21.09
C ARG A 318 29.42 18.91 -21.57
N LYS A 319 30.16 19.38 -22.60
CA LYS A 319 30.01 20.74 -23.15
C LYS A 319 28.57 21.04 -23.62
N ALA A 320 27.93 20.10 -24.31
CA ALA A 320 26.56 20.24 -24.80
C ALA A 320 25.54 20.40 -23.65
N VAL A 321 25.69 19.65 -22.55
CA VAL A 321 24.81 19.75 -21.36
C VAL A 321 24.98 21.10 -20.67
N LYS A 322 26.23 21.57 -20.48
CA LYS A 322 26.50 22.93 -19.95
C LYS A 322 25.84 24.01 -20.80
N ALA A 323 25.93 23.89 -22.12
CA ALA A 323 25.34 24.85 -23.04
C ALA A 323 23.80 24.80 -23.01
N ALA A 324 23.20 23.59 -22.90
CA ALA A 324 21.76 23.41 -22.75
C ALA A 324 21.22 24.04 -21.45
N MET A 325 21.94 23.86 -20.35
CA MET A 325 21.62 24.50 -19.06
C MET A 325 21.67 26.03 -19.17
N ALA A 326 22.68 26.60 -19.85
CA ALA A 326 22.79 28.04 -20.10
C ALA A 326 21.66 28.55 -21.01
N THR A 327 21.25 27.76 -22.03
CA THR A 327 20.13 28.10 -22.91
C THR A 327 18.81 28.20 -22.14
N ILE A 328 18.56 27.35 -21.15
CA ILE A 328 17.37 27.46 -20.30
C ILE A 328 17.37 28.82 -19.58
N VAL A 329 18.50 29.23 -18.99
CA VAL A 329 18.62 30.53 -18.32
C VAL A 329 18.37 31.69 -19.30
N GLU A 330 18.98 31.64 -20.49
CA GLU A 330 18.80 32.66 -21.55
C GLU A 330 17.32 32.83 -21.93
N LEU A 331 16.59 31.69 -22.10
CA LEU A 331 15.21 31.71 -22.59
C LEU A 331 14.17 32.04 -21.51
N GLU A 332 14.53 32.02 -20.24
CA GLU A 332 13.58 32.31 -19.13
C GLU A 332 13.11 33.79 -19.09
N SER A 333 13.77 34.71 -19.78
CA SER A 333 13.35 36.09 -19.87
C SER A 333 12.12 36.27 -20.77
N ASP A 334 12.33 36.73 -22.00
CA ASP A 334 11.22 37.12 -22.88
C ASP A 334 10.51 35.92 -23.52
N TRP A 335 11.25 34.89 -23.96
CA TRP A 335 10.67 33.78 -24.70
C TRP A 335 9.73 32.94 -23.84
N ALA A 336 10.17 32.54 -22.63
CA ALA A 336 9.36 31.72 -21.72
C ALA A 336 8.15 32.48 -21.18
N ILE A 337 8.32 33.78 -20.85
CA ILE A 337 7.23 34.62 -20.35
C ILE A 337 6.14 34.79 -21.42
N GLN A 338 6.50 35.02 -22.68
CA GLN A 338 5.52 35.12 -23.76
C GLN A 338 4.72 33.80 -23.91
N ARG A 339 5.37 32.66 -23.85
CA ARG A 339 4.71 31.32 -23.94
C ARG A 339 3.83 31.06 -22.71
N LEU A 340 4.27 31.50 -21.53
CA LEU A 340 3.48 31.42 -20.30
C LEU A 340 2.18 32.20 -20.40
N ILE A 341 2.26 33.46 -20.83
CA ILE A 341 1.07 34.31 -21.02
C ILE A 341 0.13 33.69 -22.06
N GLU A 342 0.67 33.33 -23.23
CA GLU A 342 -0.14 32.73 -24.32
C GLU A 342 -0.89 31.47 -23.89
N LEU A 343 -0.24 30.56 -23.16
CA LEU A 343 -0.89 29.35 -22.67
C LEU A 343 -1.89 29.63 -21.55
N THR A 344 -1.56 30.55 -20.64
CA THR A 344 -2.42 30.87 -19.48
C THR A 344 -3.74 31.50 -19.94
N GLU A 345 -3.69 32.44 -20.92
CA GLU A 345 -4.87 33.17 -21.40
C GLU A 345 -5.81 32.33 -22.29
N ILE A 346 -5.55 31.02 -22.45
CA ILE A 346 -6.48 30.09 -23.07
C ILE A 346 -7.21 29.30 -21.97
N PRO A 347 -8.50 29.56 -21.69
CA PRO A 347 -9.27 28.78 -20.73
C PRO A 347 -9.27 27.28 -21.10
N ALA A 348 -9.03 26.42 -20.11
CA ALA A 348 -8.94 24.97 -20.33
C ALA A 348 -9.49 24.18 -19.11
N PRO A 349 -10.79 24.25 -18.79
CA PRO A 349 -11.37 23.37 -17.82
C PRO A 349 -11.26 21.89 -18.28
N PRO A 350 -11.32 20.90 -17.37
CA PRO A 350 -11.35 19.50 -17.75
C PRO A 350 -12.42 19.21 -18.82
N PHE A 351 -12.06 18.43 -19.83
CA PHE A 351 -12.82 18.11 -21.06
C PHE A 351 -12.91 19.25 -22.12
N GLU A 352 -12.30 20.40 -21.89
CA GLU A 352 -12.31 21.54 -22.81
C GLU A 352 -10.89 22.06 -23.13
N GLU A 353 -9.87 21.19 -23.01
CA GLU A 353 -8.45 21.52 -23.15
C GLU A 353 -7.99 21.71 -24.60
N GLU A 354 -8.85 21.41 -25.59
CA GLU A 354 -8.49 21.33 -27.01
C GLU A 354 -7.72 22.57 -27.51
N LYS A 355 -8.20 23.78 -27.21
CA LYS A 355 -7.57 25.02 -27.72
C LYS A 355 -6.15 25.21 -27.15
N ARG A 356 -5.98 24.97 -25.86
CA ARG A 356 -4.67 25.04 -25.20
C ARG A 356 -3.74 23.94 -25.70
N GLY A 357 -4.27 22.72 -25.89
CA GLY A 357 -3.55 21.59 -26.49
C GLY A 357 -3.04 21.88 -27.90
N LEU A 358 -3.88 22.50 -28.77
CA LEU A 358 -3.48 22.91 -30.11
C LEU A 358 -2.38 23.99 -30.08
N ALA A 359 -2.47 24.97 -29.17
CA ALA A 359 -1.45 25.99 -29.00
C ALA A 359 -0.12 25.38 -28.53
N PHE A 360 -0.16 24.49 -27.54
CA PHE A 360 1.02 23.79 -27.05
C PHE A 360 1.65 22.88 -28.12
N ALA A 361 0.85 22.13 -28.86
CA ALA A 361 1.33 21.31 -29.97
C ALA A 361 2.00 22.15 -31.08
N ARG A 362 1.46 23.33 -31.38
CA ARG A 362 2.08 24.29 -32.32
C ARG A 362 3.45 24.74 -31.82
N MET A 363 3.54 25.13 -30.54
CA MET A 363 4.81 25.58 -29.92
C MET A 363 5.88 24.47 -29.96
N LEU A 364 5.51 23.22 -29.72
CA LEU A 364 6.42 22.06 -29.83
C LEU A 364 6.90 21.83 -31.27
N ARG A 365 5.99 21.98 -32.27
CA ARG A 365 6.38 21.87 -33.70
C ARG A 365 7.33 22.96 -34.15
N GLU A 366 7.18 24.20 -33.64
CA GLU A 366 8.06 25.35 -33.88
C GLU A 366 9.51 25.10 -33.39
N ILE A 367 9.69 24.25 -32.36
CA ILE A 367 11.01 23.86 -31.85
C ILE A 367 11.76 23.01 -32.90
N GLY A 368 11.07 22.14 -33.60
CA GLY A 368 11.64 21.18 -34.55
C GLY A 368 12.15 19.91 -33.90
N GLY A 369 12.58 18.93 -34.70
CA GLY A 369 13.20 17.67 -34.26
C GLY A 369 12.29 16.73 -33.45
N LEU A 370 11.00 17.05 -33.33
CA LEU A 370 10.01 16.32 -32.54
C LEU A 370 8.91 15.76 -33.41
N ASP A 371 8.50 14.51 -33.16
CA ASP A 371 7.27 13.94 -33.71
C ASP A 371 6.10 14.29 -32.78
N VAL A 372 5.27 15.27 -33.19
CA VAL A 372 4.20 15.86 -32.38
C VAL A 372 2.85 15.39 -32.85
N ARG A 373 2.15 14.62 -32.01
CA ARG A 373 0.78 14.16 -32.24
C ARG A 373 -0.16 14.52 -31.08
N ILE A 374 -1.45 14.53 -31.37
CA ILE A 374 -2.52 14.64 -30.38
C ILE A 374 -3.24 13.29 -30.39
N ASP A 375 -3.43 12.67 -29.23
CA ASP A 375 -4.12 11.39 -29.14
C ASP A 375 -5.65 11.54 -29.08
N ALA A 376 -6.36 10.40 -29.00
CA ALA A 376 -7.82 10.36 -29.07
C ALA A 376 -8.54 11.06 -27.91
N VAL A 377 -7.86 11.29 -26.78
CA VAL A 377 -8.44 11.99 -25.62
C VAL A 377 -7.95 13.44 -25.49
N GLY A 378 -7.00 13.87 -26.35
CA GLY A 378 -6.51 15.23 -26.39
C GLY A 378 -5.12 15.45 -25.78
N ASN A 379 -4.42 14.39 -25.28
CA ASN A 379 -3.03 14.56 -24.87
C ASN A 379 -2.16 15.00 -26.04
N VAL A 380 -1.28 15.97 -25.80
CA VAL A 380 -0.25 16.38 -26.77
C VAL A 380 1.03 15.61 -26.47
N ILE A 381 1.46 14.78 -27.38
CA ILE A 381 2.63 13.92 -27.24
C ILE A 381 3.69 14.32 -28.25
N ALA A 382 4.82 14.83 -27.78
CA ALA A 382 5.99 15.14 -28.61
C ALA A 382 7.10 14.12 -28.30
N ARG A 383 7.44 13.29 -29.28
CA ARG A 383 8.48 12.26 -29.17
C ARG A 383 9.79 12.77 -29.76
N ARG A 384 10.82 12.77 -28.94
CA ARG A 384 12.20 12.90 -29.38
C ARG A 384 12.85 11.53 -29.41
N LYS A 385 13.20 11.08 -30.61
CA LYS A 385 13.73 9.72 -30.82
C LYS A 385 15.15 9.58 -30.25
N GLY A 386 15.37 8.52 -29.48
CA GLY A 386 16.67 8.08 -29.01
C GLY A 386 17.38 7.19 -30.04
N THR A 387 18.62 6.86 -29.79
CA THR A 387 19.48 6.00 -30.65
C THR A 387 19.31 4.51 -30.35
N GLY A 388 18.79 4.15 -29.19
CA GLY A 388 18.61 2.77 -28.72
C GLY A 388 17.14 2.29 -28.75
N THR A 389 16.89 1.16 -28.12
CA THR A 389 15.58 0.46 -28.11
C THR A 389 14.93 0.36 -26.71
N GLY A 390 15.46 1.05 -25.70
CA GLY A 390 14.92 1.03 -24.34
C GLY A 390 13.58 1.73 -24.20
N SER A 391 12.86 1.47 -23.10
CA SER A 391 11.61 2.17 -22.79
C SER A 391 11.84 3.68 -22.63
N ALA A 392 10.91 4.49 -23.09
CA ALA A 392 11.00 5.95 -23.11
C ALA A 392 11.00 6.56 -21.69
N VAL A 393 11.59 7.75 -21.57
CA VAL A 393 11.46 8.63 -20.42
C VAL A 393 10.38 9.68 -20.73
N MET A 394 9.33 9.76 -19.92
CA MET A 394 8.23 10.71 -20.11
C MET A 394 8.36 11.88 -19.15
N LEU A 395 8.36 13.11 -19.70
CA LEU A 395 8.14 14.34 -18.96
C LEU A 395 6.70 14.79 -19.22
N ALA A 396 5.94 15.08 -18.16
CA ALA A 396 4.53 15.44 -18.26
C ALA A 396 4.20 16.74 -17.52
N ALA A 397 3.28 17.53 -18.09
CA ALA A 397 2.60 18.63 -17.42
C ALA A 397 1.16 18.70 -17.93
N HIS A 398 0.18 19.01 -17.07
CA HIS A 398 -1.21 18.97 -17.50
C HIS A 398 -1.65 20.26 -18.19
N LEU A 399 -2.58 20.08 -19.13
CA LEU A 399 -3.15 21.16 -19.97
C LEU A 399 -4.33 21.85 -19.30
N ASP A 400 -5.08 21.12 -18.47
CA ASP A 400 -6.28 21.62 -17.83
C ASP A 400 -6.01 22.49 -16.59
N THR A 401 -7.05 23.14 -16.12
CA THR A 401 -7.08 23.90 -14.85
C THR A 401 -8.41 23.68 -14.16
N VAL A 402 -8.48 23.94 -12.85
CA VAL A 402 -9.73 23.82 -12.06
C VAL A 402 -10.78 24.88 -12.41
N PHE A 403 -10.43 25.87 -13.21
CA PHE A 403 -11.27 27.05 -13.45
C PHE A 403 -12.26 26.80 -14.58
N ALA A 404 -13.49 27.28 -14.39
CA ALA A 404 -14.53 27.23 -15.42
C ALA A 404 -14.16 28.16 -16.61
N ARG A 405 -14.77 27.88 -17.77
CA ARG A 405 -14.46 28.60 -19.03
C ARG A 405 -14.68 30.12 -18.98
N ASP A 406 -15.61 30.58 -18.17
CA ASP A 406 -16.01 31.99 -18.03
C ASP A 406 -15.16 32.78 -17.01
N VAL A 407 -14.21 32.13 -16.36
CA VAL A 407 -13.27 32.79 -15.46
C VAL A 407 -12.27 33.62 -16.28
N ASP A 408 -12.04 34.86 -15.86
CA ASP A 408 -11.02 35.75 -16.47
C ASP A 408 -9.62 35.20 -16.19
N VAL A 409 -8.94 34.75 -17.21
CA VAL A 409 -7.56 34.20 -17.17
C VAL A 409 -6.54 35.18 -17.73
N THR A 410 -6.91 36.46 -17.90
CA THR A 410 -5.99 37.53 -18.37
C THR A 410 -4.84 37.72 -17.40
N VAL A 411 -3.62 37.63 -17.90
CA VAL A 411 -2.40 37.72 -17.08
C VAL A 411 -2.12 39.17 -16.70
N LYS A 412 -2.02 39.44 -15.42
CA LYS A 412 -1.61 40.77 -14.86
C LYS A 412 -0.17 40.66 -14.40
N ARG A 413 0.71 41.53 -14.94
CA ARG A 413 2.14 41.57 -14.61
C ARG A 413 2.45 42.74 -13.69
N ASP A 414 3.17 42.47 -12.61
CA ASP A 414 3.76 43.49 -11.72
C ASP A 414 5.22 43.10 -11.42
N GLY A 415 6.15 43.68 -12.16
CA GLY A 415 7.57 43.29 -12.12
C GLY A 415 7.78 41.83 -12.51
N ASP A 416 8.26 41.02 -11.55
CA ASP A 416 8.50 39.58 -11.71
C ASP A 416 7.30 38.73 -11.26
N ARG A 417 6.22 39.36 -10.81
CA ARG A 417 4.98 38.70 -10.41
C ARG A 417 3.96 38.71 -11.53
N PHE A 418 3.42 37.53 -11.83
CA PHE A 418 2.38 37.32 -12.82
C PHE A 418 1.17 36.70 -12.13
N THR A 419 0.00 37.33 -12.22
CA THR A 419 -1.24 36.92 -11.55
C THR A 419 -2.28 36.56 -12.59
N ALA A 420 -2.71 35.31 -12.60
CA ALA A 420 -3.85 34.79 -13.35
C ALA A 420 -4.21 33.39 -12.87
N PRO A 421 -5.49 32.99 -12.96
CA PRO A 421 -5.90 31.60 -12.69
C PRO A 421 -5.19 30.59 -13.60
N GLY A 422 -4.56 29.55 -13.03
CA GLY A 422 -3.85 28.49 -13.78
C GLY A 422 -2.47 28.89 -14.33
N ILE A 423 -1.91 30.04 -13.92
CA ILE A 423 -0.60 30.49 -14.40
C ILE A 423 0.53 29.63 -13.86
N GLY A 424 0.49 29.30 -12.58
CA GLY A 424 1.36 28.32 -11.95
C GLY A 424 0.90 26.90 -12.29
N ASP A 425 -0.37 26.63 -12.06
CA ASP A 425 -0.99 25.32 -12.09
C ASP A 425 -1.88 25.11 -13.33
N ASN A 426 -1.39 24.59 -14.49
CA ASN A 426 -0.02 24.12 -14.70
C ASN A 426 0.59 24.74 -15.99
N SER A 427 0.20 25.99 -16.36
CA SER A 427 0.77 26.66 -17.56
C SER A 427 2.29 26.75 -17.46
N ARG A 428 2.84 27.00 -16.27
CA ARG A 428 4.29 27.07 -16.05
C ARG A 428 4.98 25.71 -16.26
N GLY A 429 4.34 24.59 -15.89
CA GLY A 429 4.84 23.25 -16.17
C GLY A 429 4.95 22.96 -17.66
N LEU A 430 3.94 23.39 -18.46
CA LEU A 430 3.99 23.28 -19.92
C LEU A 430 5.15 24.09 -20.51
N VAL A 431 5.42 25.29 -20.01
CA VAL A 431 6.57 26.11 -20.45
C VAL A 431 7.90 25.43 -20.09
N SER A 432 7.98 24.77 -18.95
CA SER A 432 9.17 24.00 -18.56
C SER A 432 9.45 22.86 -19.53
N LEU A 433 8.41 22.18 -20.04
CA LEU A 433 8.56 21.17 -21.12
C LEU A 433 9.12 21.81 -22.41
N LEU A 434 8.63 23.00 -22.81
CA LEU A 434 9.10 23.71 -23.99
C LEU A 434 10.59 24.13 -23.84
N LEU A 435 11.01 24.57 -22.65
CA LEU A 435 12.41 24.94 -22.37
C LEU A 435 13.33 23.72 -22.48
N VAL A 436 12.95 22.59 -21.89
CA VAL A 436 13.70 21.33 -22.01
C VAL A 436 13.83 20.89 -23.47
N ALA A 437 12.71 20.90 -24.21
CA ALA A 437 12.70 20.55 -25.64
C ALA A 437 13.65 21.43 -26.44
N ARG A 438 13.55 22.75 -26.24
CA ARG A 438 14.37 23.74 -26.96
C ARG A 438 15.87 23.58 -26.64
N ALA A 439 16.21 23.32 -25.38
CA ALA A 439 17.58 23.11 -24.95
C ALA A 439 18.18 21.84 -25.57
N LEU A 440 17.42 20.75 -25.60
CA LEU A 440 17.84 19.48 -26.21
C LEU A 440 18.09 19.63 -27.71
N GLU A 441 17.19 20.29 -28.44
CA GLU A 441 17.28 20.47 -29.90
C GLU A 441 18.39 21.45 -30.29
N ARG A 442 18.48 22.61 -29.62
CA ARG A 442 19.52 23.64 -29.92
C ARG A 442 20.95 23.10 -29.79
N HIS A 443 21.17 22.15 -28.90
CA HIS A 443 22.51 21.58 -28.66
C HIS A 443 22.66 20.14 -29.17
N ALA A 444 21.73 19.66 -29.97
CA ALA A 444 21.74 18.34 -30.60
C ALA A 444 22.14 17.20 -29.63
N ILE A 445 21.60 17.24 -28.40
CA ILE A 445 21.91 16.23 -27.36
C ILE A 445 21.18 14.93 -27.70
N ASN A 446 21.87 13.91 -28.19
CA ASN A 446 21.29 12.61 -28.49
C ASN A 446 21.22 11.75 -27.23
N THR A 447 20.08 11.08 -27.05
CA THR A 447 19.84 10.18 -25.91
C THR A 447 19.76 8.73 -26.40
N GLU A 448 20.07 7.79 -25.52
CA GLU A 448 19.94 6.35 -25.82
C GLU A 448 18.46 5.96 -25.88
N ARG A 449 17.65 6.42 -24.93
CA ARG A 449 16.21 6.18 -24.86
C ARG A 449 15.44 7.37 -25.44
N ASP A 450 14.23 7.09 -25.94
CA ASP A 450 13.32 8.15 -26.36
C ASP A 450 12.94 9.05 -25.18
N ILE A 451 12.78 10.35 -25.45
CA ILE A 451 12.17 11.30 -24.51
C ILE A 451 10.78 11.69 -25.06
N LEU A 452 9.76 11.55 -24.22
CA LEU A 452 8.40 12.01 -24.50
C LEU A 452 8.14 13.27 -23.68
N LEU A 453 7.70 14.34 -24.35
CA LEU A 453 7.24 15.57 -23.72
C LEU A 453 5.72 15.62 -23.92
N VAL A 454 4.97 15.52 -22.81
CA VAL A 454 3.52 15.27 -22.86
C VAL A 454 2.75 16.35 -22.12
N GLY A 455 1.86 17.03 -22.87
CA GLY A 455 0.78 17.83 -22.29
C GLY A 455 -0.40 16.92 -22.03
N THR A 456 -0.70 16.61 -20.78
CA THR A 456 -1.77 15.69 -20.38
C THR A 456 -3.10 16.41 -20.23
N VAL A 457 -4.21 15.71 -20.41
CA VAL A 457 -5.57 16.24 -20.22
C VAL A 457 -6.24 15.63 -19.01
N GLY A 458 -7.04 16.44 -18.32
CA GLY A 458 -7.89 15.98 -17.22
C GLY A 458 -7.09 15.49 -16.00
N GLU A 459 -6.04 16.20 -15.62
CA GLU A 459 -5.40 15.99 -14.34
C GLU A 459 -6.34 16.42 -13.20
N GLU A 460 -7.01 17.56 -13.38
CA GLU A 460 -7.76 18.23 -12.34
C GLU A 460 -9.18 17.70 -12.12
N GLY A 461 -9.62 17.71 -10.88
CA GLY A 461 -11.01 17.55 -10.46
C GLY A 461 -11.70 16.32 -11.06
N THR A 462 -12.74 16.57 -11.86
CA THR A 462 -13.55 15.54 -12.54
C THR A 462 -12.85 14.92 -13.74
N GLY A 463 -11.71 15.45 -14.17
CA GLY A 463 -10.87 14.86 -15.21
C GLY A 463 -10.25 13.52 -14.80
N ASP A 464 -10.00 13.31 -13.51
CA ASP A 464 -9.62 12.04 -12.86
C ASP A 464 -8.44 11.33 -13.55
N LEU A 465 -7.39 12.09 -13.91
CA LEU A 465 -6.19 11.61 -14.62
C LEU A 465 -6.51 10.99 -16.00
N ARG A 466 -7.52 11.49 -16.70
CA ARG A 466 -8.03 10.92 -17.97
C ARG A 466 -6.93 10.73 -19.00
N GLY A 467 -6.05 11.70 -19.16
CA GLY A 467 -4.92 11.65 -20.08
C GLY A 467 -3.95 10.54 -19.77
N MET A 468 -3.52 10.45 -18.51
CA MET A 468 -2.63 9.39 -18.03
C MET A 468 -3.28 8.01 -18.13
N ARG A 469 -4.56 7.89 -17.77
CA ARG A 469 -5.30 6.63 -17.93
C ARG A 469 -5.31 6.15 -19.37
N HIS A 470 -5.51 7.04 -20.34
CA HIS A 470 -5.50 6.69 -21.75
C HIS A 470 -4.12 6.19 -22.21
N ILE A 471 -3.04 6.87 -21.82
CA ILE A 471 -1.66 6.48 -22.15
C ILE A 471 -1.33 5.09 -21.59
N PHE A 472 -1.56 4.87 -20.30
CA PHE A 472 -1.19 3.63 -19.62
C PHE A 472 -2.20 2.48 -19.78
N ALA A 473 -3.36 2.72 -20.38
CA ALA A 473 -4.27 1.65 -20.82
C ALA A 473 -3.77 0.91 -22.07
N GLN A 474 -2.80 1.48 -22.82
CA GLN A 474 -2.20 0.83 -23.98
C GLN A 474 -1.18 -0.22 -23.50
N PRO A 475 -1.31 -1.50 -23.90
CA PRO A 475 -0.38 -2.56 -23.45
C PRO A 475 1.08 -2.25 -23.80
N ASP A 476 1.31 -1.59 -24.93
CA ASP A 476 2.62 -1.28 -25.50
C ASP A 476 2.97 0.21 -25.37
N HIS A 477 2.63 0.87 -24.24
CA HIS A 477 2.91 2.29 -24.06
C HIS A 477 4.41 2.63 -24.13
N GLY A 478 5.31 1.66 -23.86
CA GLY A 478 6.76 1.78 -24.02
C GLY A 478 7.45 2.78 -23.08
N ILE A 479 6.80 3.18 -21.99
CA ILE A 479 7.29 4.17 -21.02
C ILE A 479 7.91 3.43 -19.84
N GLY A 480 9.15 3.78 -19.49
CA GLY A 480 9.91 3.14 -18.39
C GLY A 480 10.10 4.01 -17.16
N SER A 481 9.94 5.34 -17.28
CA SER A 481 9.94 6.27 -16.14
C SER A 481 9.16 7.55 -16.47
N VAL A 482 8.60 8.21 -15.44
CA VAL A 482 7.79 9.43 -15.59
C VAL A 482 8.29 10.53 -14.65
N ILE A 483 8.43 11.73 -15.19
CA ILE A 483 8.78 12.96 -14.48
C ILE A 483 7.64 13.95 -14.71
N ALA A 484 6.71 14.06 -13.77
CA ALA A 484 5.69 15.10 -13.83
C ALA A 484 6.27 16.43 -13.35
N ILE A 485 5.95 17.53 -14.06
CA ILE A 485 6.37 18.89 -13.71
C ILE A 485 5.14 19.64 -13.23
N ASP A 486 4.89 19.54 -11.92
CA ASP A 486 3.63 19.98 -11.32
C ASP A 486 3.80 20.41 -9.84
N GLY A 487 5.00 20.74 -9.42
CA GLY A 487 5.30 21.25 -8.09
C GLY A 487 5.47 22.77 -8.05
N GLY A 488 4.91 23.45 -7.05
CA GLY A 488 5.06 24.91 -6.88
C GLY A 488 6.33 25.35 -6.14
N GLU A 489 6.85 24.48 -5.26
CA GLU A 489 7.98 24.78 -4.38
C GLU A 489 9.25 24.09 -4.87
N MET A 490 10.37 24.85 -4.99
CA MET A 490 11.66 24.27 -5.33
C MET A 490 12.16 23.35 -4.21
N GLY A 491 12.76 22.22 -4.60
CA GLY A 491 13.24 21.18 -3.68
C GLY A 491 12.19 20.15 -3.29
N ARG A 492 10.90 20.44 -3.48
CA ARG A 492 9.85 19.47 -3.24
C ARG A 492 9.88 18.35 -4.29
N LEU A 493 10.24 17.15 -3.85
CA LEU A 493 10.28 15.92 -4.65
C LEU A 493 9.13 15.01 -4.21
N ILE A 494 8.12 14.83 -5.05
CA ILE A 494 7.01 13.93 -4.76
C ILE A 494 7.39 12.55 -5.30
N ASP A 495 7.66 11.62 -4.40
CA ASP A 495 8.01 10.22 -4.66
C ASP A 495 6.96 9.23 -4.18
N THR A 496 5.87 9.76 -3.64
CA THR A 496 4.75 9.02 -3.07
C THR A 496 3.43 9.64 -3.52
N ALA A 497 2.59 8.85 -4.17
CA ALA A 497 1.28 9.26 -4.68
C ALA A 497 0.19 9.11 -3.62
N VAL A 498 -0.52 10.20 -3.31
CA VAL A 498 -1.72 10.17 -2.47
C VAL A 498 -2.92 9.80 -3.33
N GLY A 499 -3.45 8.60 -3.11
CA GLY A 499 -4.67 8.16 -3.76
C GLY A 499 -5.92 8.75 -3.09
N SER A 500 -7.02 8.79 -3.84
CA SER A 500 -8.33 9.21 -3.34
C SER A 500 -9.46 8.40 -3.96
N ASN A 501 -10.46 8.02 -3.14
CA ASN A 501 -11.74 7.48 -3.58
C ASN A 501 -12.84 8.44 -3.14
N ARG A 502 -13.62 8.91 -4.09
CA ARG A 502 -14.70 9.87 -3.87
C ARG A 502 -16.02 9.27 -4.29
N TYR A 503 -17.00 9.32 -3.40
CA TYR A 503 -18.31 8.72 -3.63
C TYR A 503 -19.43 9.66 -3.26
N ARG A 504 -20.54 9.54 -4.02
CA ARG A 504 -21.86 9.99 -3.61
C ARG A 504 -22.69 8.75 -3.26
N VAL A 505 -23.15 8.67 -2.03
CA VAL A 505 -24.02 7.59 -1.51
C VAL A 505 -25.41 8.13 -1.37
N LYS A 506 -26.38 7.51 -2.05
CA LYS A 506 -27.79 7.90 -2.00
C LYS A 506 -28.63 6.75 -1.49
N PHE A 507 -29.38 7.00 -0.41
CA PHE A 507 -30.43 6.12 0.07
C PHE A 507 -31.77 6.57 -0.47
N THR A 508 -32.64 5.63 -0.90
CA THR A 508 -34.00 5.89 -1.37
C THR A 508 -35.02 5.01 -0.65
N GLY A 509 -36.16 5.57 -0.35
CA GLY A 509 -37.23 4.88 0.33
C GLY A 509 -38.61 5.39 -0.12
N PRO A 510 -39.74 4.80 0.39
CA PRO A 510 -41.07 5.12 -0.08
C PRO A 510 -41.59 6.51 0.34
N GLY A 511 -40.99 7.14 1.35
CA GLY A 511 -41.47 8.39 1.89
C GLY A 511 -42.79 8.23 2.69
N GLY A 512 -43.34 9.35 3.14
CA GLY A 512 -44.66 9.35 3.81
C GLY A 512 -44.81 10.41 4.89
N HIS A 513 -46.01 10.43 5.52
CA HIS A 513 -46.29 11.35 6.62
C HIS A 513 -45.64 10.82 7.92
N SER A 514 -44.89 11.64 8.64
CA SER A 514 -44.05 11.23 9.79
C SER A 514 -44.86 10.48 10.89
N TYR A 515 -46.13 10.79 11.09
CA TYR A 515 -46.96 10.12 12.08
C TYR A 515 -47.70 8.89 11.50
N SER A 516 -48.46 9.04 10.41
CA SER A 516 -49.29 7.96 9.87
C SER A 516 -48.50 6.84 9.18
N ALA A 517 -47.34 7.16 8.63
CA ALA A 517 -46.43 6.20 8.04
C ALA A 517 -45.26 5.80 8.98
N PHE A 518 -45.42 6.03 10.30
CA PHE A 518 -44.38 5.64 11.26
C PHE A 518 -44.07 4.13 11.22
N GLY A 519 -42.81 3.76 11.11
CA GLY A 519 -42.36 2.38 10.91
C GLY A 519 -42.01 2.04 9.46
N THR A 520 -42.18 2.98 8.54
CA THR A 520 -41.59 2.96 7.20
C THR A 520 -40.10 3.26 7.31
N VAL A 521 -39.30 2.68 6.43
CA VAL A 521 -37.84 3.00 6.34
C VAL A 521 -37.66 4.48 6.07
N ASN A 522 -36.63 5.06 6.70
CA ASN A 522 -36.33 6.49 6.57
C ASN A 522 -34.91 6.69 6.02
N PRO A 523 -34.74 7.22 4.79
CA PRO A 523 -33.43 7.48 4.20
C PRO A 523 -32.50 8.36 5.05
N HIS A 524 -33.00 9.36 5.76
CA HIS A 524 -32.16 10.18 6.66
C HIS A 524 -31.64 9.38 7.86
N HIS A 525 -32.46 8.50 8.45
CA HIS A 525 -31.99 7.63 9.52
C HIS A 525 -30.92 6.65 9.01
N ALA A 526 -31.09 6.13 7.80
CA ALA A 526 -30.11 5.27 7.16
C ALA A 526 -28.79 6.01 6.89
N THR A 527 -28.84 7.23 6.33
CA THR A 527 -27.64 8.07 6.12
C THR A 527 -26.90 8.30 7.43
N ALA A 528 -27.61 8.73 8.48
CA ALA A 528 -26.98 8.99 9.78
C ALA A 528 -26.30 7.72 10.37
N ARG A 529 -26.97 6.56 10.29
CA ARG A 529 -26.43 5.28 10.77
C ARG A 529 -25.26 4.77 9.92
N ALA A 530 -25.33 4.91 8.60
CA ALA A 530 -24.23 4.51 7.70
C ALA A 530 -22.98 5.34 7.98
N ILE A 531 -23.12 6.66 8.13
CA ILE A 531 -22.01 7.56 8.48
C ILE A 531 -21.45 7.18 9.85
N ALA A 532 -22.29 7.04 10.89
CA ALA A 532 -21.82 6.68 12.24
C ALA A 532 -21.05 5.34 12.23
N ARG A 533 -21.60 4.29 11.59
CA ARG A 533 -20.93 3.00 11.47
C ARG A 533 -19.60 3.08 10.71
N PHE A 534 -19.54 3.93 9.68
CA PHE A 534 -18.30 4.18 8.96
C PHE A 534 -17.26 4.86 9.85
N LEU A 535 -17.64 5.94 10.55
CA LEU A 535 -16.74 6.70 11.42
C LEU A 535 -16.13 5.82 12.52
N ASP A 536 -16.95 5.04 13.22
CA ASP A 536 -16.52 4.13 14.30
C ASP A 536 -15.49 3.10 13.81
N ARG A 537 -15.66 2.59 12.59
CA ARG A 537 -14.78 1.57 12.00
C ARG A 537 -13.55 2.15 11.29
N ALA A 538 -13.64 3.38 10.77
CA ALA A 538 -12.54 4.04 10.08
C ALA A 538 -11.48 4.58 11.04
N GLU A 539 -11.83 4.89 12.30
CA GLU A 539 -10.89 5.42 13.29
C GLU A 539 -9.62 4.56 13.44
N PRO A 540 -9.68 3.22 13.61
CA PRO A 540 -8.47 2.39 13.69
C PRO A 540 -7.56 2.48 12.46
N VAL A 541 -8.12 2.75 11.28
CA VAL A 541 -7.36 2.92 10.04
C VAL A 541 -6.62 4.26 10.04
N THR A 542 -7.21 5.31 10.61
CA THR A 542 -6.62 6.65 10.58
C THR A 542 -5.73 6.96 11.78
N ALA A 543 -5.92 6.27 12.91
CA ALA A 543 -5.23 6.54 14.19
C ALA A 543 -3.73 6.19 14.21
N SER A 544 -3.23 5.35 13.27
CA SER A 544 -1.83 4.89 13.30
C SER A 544 -1.33 4.47 11.92
N GLY A 545 -0.01 4.46 11.72
CA GLY A 545 0.63 4.08 10.45
C GLY A 545 0.70 5.25 9.45
N LYS A 546 0.81 4.95 8.14
CA LYS A 546 0.83 5.99 7.10
C LYS A 546 -0.48 6.78 7.10
N LYS A 547 -0.41 8.07 6.81
CA LYS A 547 -1.57 8.98 6.83
C LYS A 547 -2.71 8.46 5.96
N ALA A 548 -3.88 8.33 6.55
CA ALA A 548 -5.15 8.10 5.87
C ALA A 548 -6.19 9.06 6.43
N THR A 549 -7.05 9.58 5.59
CA THR A 549 -8.05 10.59 5.96
C THR A 549 -9.37 10.30 5.29
N TYR A 550 -10.44 10.81 5.87
CA TYR A 550 -11.76 10.83 5.27
C TYR A 550 -12.50 12.13 5.64
N SER A 551 -13.43 12.52 4.78
CA SER A 551 -14.33 13.66 5.05
C SER A 551 -15.69 13.39 4.43
N VAL A 552 -16.75 13.48 5.24
CA VAL A 552 -18.13 13.60 4.74
C VAL A 552 -18.36 15.07 4.44
N ALA A 553 -18.47 15.43 3.15
CA ALA A 553 -18.44 16.82 2.70
C ALA A 553 -19.81 17.42 2.43
N LEU A 554 -20.76 16.62 1.94
CA LEU A 554 -22.08 17.07 1.53
C LEU A 554 -23.15 16.18 2.14
N LEU A 555 -24.26 16.77 2.57
CA LEU A 555 -25.49 16.08 3.02
C LEU A 555 -26.69 16.71 2.34
N GLU A 556 -27.53 15.90 1.72
CA GLU A 556 -28.70 16.36 0.97
C GLU A 556 -29.94 15.50 1.26
N GLY A 557 -31.11 16.06 0.98
CA GLY A 557 -32.40 15.38 0.98
C GLY A 557 -33.43 16.00 1.94
N GLY A 558 -34.64 15.47 1.90
CA GLY A 558 -35.74 15.92 2.71
C GLY A 558 -36.56 17.07 2.11
N LEU A 559 -37.84 17.17 2.51
CA LEU A 559 -38.79 18.18 2.02
C LEU A 559 -39.40 19.03 3.13
N GLY A 560 -39.55 18.49 4.36
CA GLY A 560 -40.22 19.18 5.44
C GLY A 560 -40.25 18.37 6.75
N ILE A 561 -40.54 19.04 7.85
CA ILE A 561 -40.41 18.49 9.21
C ILE A 561 -41.33 17.31 9.51
N ASN A 562 -42.51 17.23 8.89
CA ASN A 562 -43.48 16.17 9.11
C ASN A 562 -43.50 15.13 7.96
N VAL A 563 -42.42 15.05 7.16
CA VAL A 563 -42.33 14.16 6.02
C VAL A 563 -41.19 13.15 6.28
N ILE A 564 -41.49 11.85 6.08
CA ILE A 564 -40.44 10.84 5.90
C ILE A 564 -39.85 11.06 4.49
N PRO A 565 -38.59 11.36 4.34
CA PRO A 565 -38.00 11.68 3.01
C PRO A 565 -38.02 10.47 2.06
N THR A 566 -38.09 10.74 0.77
CA THR A 566 -37.97 9.71 -0.27
C THR A 566 -36.51 9.41 -0.59
N ASP A 567 -35.63 10.34 -0.27
CA ASP A 567 -34.16 10.19 -0.51
C ASP A 567 -33.32 10.97 0.50
N SER A 568 -32.11 10.54 0.64
CA SER A 568 -31.05 11.21 1.39
C SER A 568 -29.71 10.81 0.78
N ALA A 569 -28.81 11.77 0.63
CA ALA A 569 -27.48 11.51 0.07
C ALA A 569 -26.38 12.17 0.88
N PHE A 570 -25.18 11.61 0.80
CA PHE A 570 -23.96 12.23 1.27
C PHE A 570 -22.81 11.99 0.28
N GLU A 571 -21.86 12.91 0.27
CA GLU A 571 -20.60 12.75 -0.45
C GLU A 571 -19.46 12.56 0.54
N ILE A 572 -18.51 11.68 0.16
CA ILE A 572 -17.38 11.34 1.00
C ILE A 572 -16.08 11.27 0.16
N ASP A 573 -15.02 11.86 0.70
CA ASP A 573 -13.66 11.82 0.17
C ASP A 573 -12.77 10.98 1.10
N LEU A 574 -12.20 9.89 0.56
CA LEU A 574 -11.29 9.00 1.25
C LEU A 574 -9.89 9.18 0.64
N ARG A 575 -8.86 9.40 1.46
CA ARG A 575 -7.49 9.60 0.96
C ARG A 575 -6.45 8.81 1.74
N SER A 576 -5.42 8.31 1.05
CA SER A 576 -4.21 7.77 1.65
C SER A 576 -3.06 7.72 0.66
N ALA A 577 -1.83 7.87 1.16
CA ALA A 577 -0.60 7.53 0.43
C ALA A 577 -0.30 6.02 0.46
N ASP A 578 -1.13 5.22 1.10
CA ASP A 578 -1.02 3.77 1.20
C ASP A 578 -2.25 3.13 0.57
N ALA A 579 -2.05 2.39 -0.53
CA ALA A 579 -3.13 1.75 -1.29
C ALA A 579 -3.96 0.79 -0.41
N ASN A 580 -3.31 0.06 0.52
CA ASN A 580 -4.01 -0.87 1.39
C ASN A 580 -4.94 -0.14 2.37
N ARG A 581 -4.51 1.02 2.88
CA ARG A 581 -5.33 1.83 3.79
C ARG A 581 -6.49 2.52 3.07
N LEU A 582 -6.26 2.97 1.83
CA LEU A 582 -7.32 3.53 0.99
C LEU A 582 -8.37 2.48 0.68
N ALA A 583 -7.97 1.27 0.27
CA ALA A 583 -8.87 0.15 0.03
C ALA A 583 -9.62 -0.28 1.30
N ALA A 584 -8.97 -0.21 2.47
CA ALA A 584 -9.62 -0.47 3.75
C ALA A 584 -10.74 0.52 4.06
N LEU A 585 -10.51 1.83 3.87
CA LEU A 585 -11.55 2.85 4.05
C LEU A 585 -12.72 2.62 3.10
N ASP A 586 -12.45 2.24 1.84
CA ASP A 586 -13.49 1.90 0.86
C ASP A 586 -14.32 0.69 1.31
N ALA A 587 -13.69 -0.40 1.72
CA ALA A 587 -14.36 -1.59 2.20
C ALA A 587 -15.20 -1.32 3.47
N ILE A 588 -14.69 -0.51 4.39
CA ILE A 588 -15.42 -0.08 5.58
C ILE A 588 -16.68 0.71 5.19
N LEU A 589 -16.58 1.62 4.22
CA LEU A 589 -17.73 2.39 3.73
C LEU A 589 -18.80 1.47 3.15
N ARG A 590 -18.42 0.56 2.25
CA ARG A 590 -19.34 -0.42 1.63
C ARG A 590 -19.98 -1.33 2.65
N SER A 591 -19.20 -1.85 3.60
CA SER A 591 -19.70 -2.67 4.70
C SER A 591 -20.69 -1.90 5.60
N ALA A 592 -20.42 -0.64 5.93
CA ALA A 592 -21.31 0.21 6.72
C ALA A 592 -22.66 0.45 6.01
N ILE A 593 -22.63 0.70 4.69
CA ILE A 593 -23.84 0.88 3.87
C ILE A 593 -24.64 -0.43 3.83
N GLY A 594 -24.01 -1.57 3.54
CA GLY A 594 -24.66 -2.88 3.48
C GLY A 594 -25.31 -3.28 4.82
N ALA A 595 -24.59 -3.12 5.92
CA ALA A 595 -25.11 -3.39 7.26
C ALA A 595 -26.28 -2.46 7.64
N THR A 596 -26.23 -1.23 7.17
CA THR A 596 -27.34 -0.28 7.38
C THR A 596 -28.57 -0.69 6.58
N LEU A 597 -28.42 -1.01 5.31
CA LEU A 597 -29.53 -1.52 4.48
C LEU A 597 -30.19 -2.75 5.11
N ALA A 598 -29.38 -3.73 5.55
CA ALA A 598 -29.89 -4.94 6.19
C ALA A 598 -30.67 -4.63 7.46
N SER A 599 -30.13 -3.79 8.36
CA SER A 599 -30.79 -3.46 9.64
C SER A 599 -32.07 -2.63 9.49
N GLU A 600 -32.05 -1.64 8.56
CA GLU A 600 -33.23 -0.81 8.32
C GLU A 600 -34.38 -1.62 7.69
N ASN A 601 -34.06 -2.45 6.71
CA ASN A 601 -35.05 -3.29 6.04
C ASN A 601 -35.61 -4.41 6.95
N ALA A 602 -34.81 -4.95 7.85
CA ALA A 602 -35.27 -5.92 8.85
C ALA A 602 -36.17 -5.27 9.93
N GLY A 603 -35.88 -4.03 10.30
CA GLY A 603 -36.61 -3.29 11.35
C GLY A 603 -37.89 -2.60 10.87
N LYS A 604 -38.18 -2.60 9.56
CA LYS A 604 -39.38 -1.94 9.03
C LYS A 604 -40.66 -2.63 9.50
N LYS A 605 -41.69 -1.84 9.80
CA LYS A 605 -43.01 -2.32 10.22
C LYS A 605 -44.06 -2.24 9.09
N GLN A 606 -43.84 -1.35 8.11
CA GLN A 606 -44.72 -1.15 6.96
C GLN A 606 -43.98 -0.49 5.79
N GLY A 607 -44.63 -0.36 4.65
CA GLY A 607 -44.10 0.31 3.45
C GLY A 607 -43.12 -0.50 2.64
N GLY A 608 -42.51 0.16 1.68
CA GLY A 608 -41.51 -0.42 0.79
C GLY A 608 -40.12 -0.60 1.45
N PHE A 609 -39.14 -1.02 0.66
CA PHE A 609 -37.77 -1.23 1.13
C PHE A 609 -36.88 0.01 0.89
N LEU A 610 -35.89 0.14 1.73
CA LEU A 610 -34.77 1.04 1.52
C LEU A 610 -33.85 0.46 0.46
N ALA A 611 -33.36 1.29 -0.47
CA ALA A 611 -32.30 0.98 -1.42
C ALA A 611 -31.15 1.96 -1.23
N ALA A 612 -29.93 1.57 -1.69
CA ALA A 612 -28.79 2.45 -1.73
C ALA A 612 -28.08 2.35 -3.09
N GLU A 613 -27.59 3.49 -3.55
CA GLU A 613 -26.72 3.63 -4.71
C GLU A 613 -25.42 4.26 -4.26
N ILE A 614 -24.28 3.73 -4.75
CA ILE A 614 -22.95 4.31 -4.56
C ILE A 614 -22.44 4.73 -5.94
N LYS A 615 -22.36 6.04 -6.18
CA LYS A 615 -21.85 6.62 -7.42
C LYS A 615 -20.40 7.06 -7.22
N ASP A 616 -19.52 6.59 -8.08
CA ASP A 616 -18.13 7.05 -8.14
C ASP A 616 -18.08 8.50 -8.66
N LEU A 617 -17.36 9.37 -7.93
CA LEU A 617 -17.10 10.75 -8.32
C LEU A 617 -15.64 10.97 -8.75
N GLY A 618 -14.78 9.96 -8.55
CA GLY A 618 -13.37 9.96 -8.93
C GLY A 618 -12.56 9.00 -8.08
N LYS A 619 -11.57 8.37 -8.71
CA LYS A 619 -10.66 7.42 -8.05
C LYS A 619 -9.24 7.63 -8.55
N ARG A 620 -8.37 8.16 -7.71
CA ARG A 620 -6.93 8.24 -8.00
C ARG A 620 -6.19 7.15 -7.23
N PRO A 621 -5.34 6.36 -7.87
CA PRO A 621 -4.62 5.30 -7.16
C PRO A 621 -3.52 5.89 -6.26
N ALA A 622 -3.27 5.22 -5.13
CA ALA A 622 -2.08 5.45 -4.32
C ALA A 622 -0.91 4.63 -4.87
N GLY A 623 0.32 5.11 -4.69
CA GLY A 623 1.53 4.41 -5.09
C GLY A 623 2.79 4.95 -4.44
N THR A 624 3.84 4.17 -4.45
CA THR A 624 5.18 4.60 -4.03
C THR A 624 6.22 3.99 -4.95
N ASN A 625 7.31 4.70 -5.21
CA ASN A 625 8.43 4.13 -5.92
C ASN A 625 9.04 2.96 -5.15
N ALA A 626 9.60 1.99 -5.87
CA ALA A 626 10.45 0.97 -5.25
C ALA A 626 11.62 1.66 -4.53
N ALA A 627 11.98 1.15 -3.34
CA ALA A 627 13.01 1.79 -2.51
C ALA A 627 14.38 1.95 -3.19
N ALA A 628 14.68 1.11 -4.20
CA ALA A 628 15.90 1.13 -4.98
C ALA A 628 15.74 1.77 -6.38
N ALA A 629 14.63 2.50 -6.64
CA ALA A 629 14.41 3.13 -7.94
C ALA A 629 15.46 4.23 -8.20
N PRO A 630 16.29 4.12 -9.25
CA PRO A 630 17.35 5.10 -9.55
C PRO A 630 16.79 6.52 -9.75
N LEU A 631 15.59 6.65 -10.32
CA LEU A 631 14.94 7.92 -10.63
C LEU A 631 14.87 8.89 -9.43
N VAL A 632 14.57 8.37 -8.22
CA VAL A 632 14.50 9.21 -7.01
C VAL A 632 15.89 9.73 -6.64
N SER A 633 16.92 8.86 -6.64
CA SER A 633 18.29 9.26 -6.35
C SER A 633 18.87 10.20 -7.43
N ASN A 634 18.50 9.97 -8.69
CA ASN A 634 18.86 10.86 -9.80
C ASN A 634 18.24 12.26 -9.62
N ALA A 635 16.99 12.31 -9.15
CA ALA A 635 16.32 13.58 -8.87
C ALA A 635 16.95 14.33 -7.68
N GLU A 636 17.24 13.61 -6.59
CA GLU A 636 17.92 14.21 -5.42
C GLU A 636 19.31 14.75 -5.80
N ALA A 637 20.12 13.98 -6.53
CA ALA A 637 21.42 14.43 -7.00
C ALA A 637 21.30 15.67 -7.93
N ALA A 638 20.36 15.66 -8.88
CA ALA A 638 20.13 16.78 -9.78
C ALA A 638 19.77 18.05 -9.03
N LEU A 639 18.80 18.00 -8.09
CA LEU A 639 18.39 19.13 -7.26
C LEU A 639 19.55 19.65 -6.42
N SER A 640 20.26 18.77 -5.70
CA SER A 640 21.43 19.15 -4.87
C SER A 640 22.52 19.82 -5.69
N SER A 641 22.76 19.36 -6.92
CA SER A 641 23.77 19.94 -7.82
C SER A 641 23.42 21.36 -8.30
N LEU A 642 22.16 21.74 -8.23
CA LEU A 642 21.64 23.08 -8.52
C LEU A 642 21.59 23.98 -7.27
N GLY A 643 22.10 23.50 -6.13
CA GLY A 643 22.04 24.22 -4.85
C GLY A 643 20.68 24.20 -4.18
N VAL A 644 19.82 23.24 -4.57
CA VAL A 644 18.47 23.06 -4.03
C VAL A 644 18.44 21.84 -3.13
N GLU A 645 18.07 22.01 -1.86
CA GLU A 645 17.91 20.89 -0.91
C GLU A 645 16.65 20.08 -1.25
N PRO A 646 16.78 18.79 -1.59
CA PRO A 646 15.61 17.96 -1.91
C PRO A 646 14.84 17.55 -0.66
N SER A 647 13.50 17.65 -0.72
CA SER A 647 12.59 17.22 0.34
C SER A 647 11.55 16.26 -0.23
N ARG A 648 11.57 15.00 0.23
CA ARG A 648 10.61 13.97 -0.19
C ARG A 648 9.23 14.25 0.37
N ASN A 649 8.23 14.15 -0.49
CA ASN A 649 6.85 14.49 -0.16
C ASN A 649 5.87 13.51 -0.80
N ALA A 650 4.61 13.54 -0.30
CA ALA A 650 3.48 12.86 -0.87
C ALA A 650 2.47 13.87 -1.41
N SER A 651 1.97 13.67 -2.63
CA SER A 651 0.91 14.48 -3.23
C SER A 651 0.12 13.67 -4.26
N SER A 652 -0.94 14.26 -4.82
CA SER A 652 -1.71 13.68 -5.92
C SER A 652 -1.44 14.48 -7.18
N THR A 653 -0.92 13.84 -8.23
CA THR A 653 -0.50 14.41 -9.51
C THR A 653 -0.62 13.37 -10.62
N ASP A 654 -0.27 13.71 -11.84
CA ASP A 654 -0.14 12.76 -12.96
C ASP A 654 0.79 11.56 -12.67
N ALA A 655 1.72 11.69 -11.74
CA ALA A 655 2.59 10.58 -11.32
C ALA A 655 1.85 9.47 -10.56
N ASN A 656 0.62 9.68 -10.08
CA ASN A 656 -0.13 8.69 -9.30
C ASN A 656 -0.34 7.38 -10.07
N LEU A 657 -0.82 7.48 -11.30
CA LEU A 657 -1.17 6.30 -12.07
C LEU A 657 0.05 5.43 -12.41
N PRO A 658 1.12 5.94 -13.07
CA PRO A 658 2.28 5.11 -13.36
C PRO A 658 2.97 4.57 -12.08
N MET A 659 3.01 5.34 -11.01
CA MET A 659 3.54 4.91 -9.72
C MET A 659 2.76 3.70 -9.15
N SER A 660 1.43 3.70 -9.29
CA SER A 660 0.56 2.59 -8.87
C SER A 660 0.75 1.32 -9.72
N LEU A 661 1.22 1.48 -10.96
CA LEU A 661 1.55 0.39 -11.87
C LEU A 661 2.99 -0.13 -11.69
N GLY A 662 3.73 0.41 -10.71
CA GLY A 662 5.12 0.04 -10.44
C GLY A 662 6.13 0.65 -11.40
N ILE A 663 5.74 1.63 -12.21
CA ILE A 663 6.62 2.39 -13.10
C ILE A 663 7.28 3.51 -12.27
N PRO A 664 8.62 3.61 -12.23
CA PRO A 664 9.31 4.69 -11.53
C PRO A 664 8.78 6.06 -11.95
N SER A 665 8.29 6.83 -10.97
CA SER A 665 7.61 8.11 -11.27
C SER A 665 7.84 9.12 -10.15
N ILE A 666 8.06 10.37 -10.51
CA ILE A 666 8.23 11.48 -9.57
C ILE A 666 7.46 12.72 -10.05
N THR A 667 7.21 13.64 -9.14
CA THR A 667 6.82 15.01 -9.50
C THR A 667 7.83 15.99 -8.94
N ILE A 668 8.24 16.96 -9.75
CA ILE A 668 9.20 18.02 -9.42
C ILE A 668 8.59 19.40 -9.64
N SER A 669 9.29 20.43 -9.13
CA SER A 669 8.89 21.83 -9.31
C SER A 669 8.94 22.28 -10.77
N ARG A 670 8.01 23.17 -11.12
CA ARG A 670 7.93 23.90 -12.42
C ARG A 670 8.92 25.06 -12.51
N GLY A 671 9.61 25.43 -11.42
CA GLY A 671 10.49 26.58 -11.31
C GLY A 671 9.74 27.87 -10.99
N GLY A 672 10.44 28.81 -10.34
CA GLY A 672 9.82 30.01 -9.76
C GLY A 672 9.08 29.71 -8.46
N ILE A 673 8.24 30.63 -8.02
CA ILE A 673 7.38 30.50 -6.84
C ILE A 673 5.93 30.59 -7.30
N SER A 674 5.11 29.56 -7.05
CA SER A 674 3.67 29.57 -7.29
C SER A 674 2.93 29.52 -5.97
N GLU A 675 1.95 30.40 -5.80
CA GLU A 675 1.10 30.42 -4.61
C GLU A 675 -0.36 30.66 -4.99
N ARG A 676 -1.25 30.32 -4.07
CA ARG A 676 -2.70 30.42 -4.21
C ARG A 676 -3.27 29.61 -5.38
N SER A 677 -2.63 28.50 -5.76
CA SER A 677 -3.21 27.57 -6.74
C SER A 677 -4.66 27.24 -6.40
N HIS A 678 -5.50 27.02 -7.42
CA HIS A 678 -6.96 26.80 -7.28
C HIS A 678 -7.74 28.03 -6.76
N SER A 679 -7.20 29.24 -6.87
CA SER A 679 -7.92 30.47 -6.58
C SER A 679 -7.80 31.48 -7.72
N ASN A 680 -8.79 32.39 -7.84
CA ASN A 680 -8.75 33.46 -8.84
C ASN A 680 -7.59 34.47 -8.61
N GLU A 681 -6.92 34.36 -7.46
CA GLU A 681 -5.78 35.21 -7.08
C GLU A 681 -4.46 34.42 -7.20
N GLU A 682 -4.44 33.32 -7.93
CA GLU A 682 -3.24 32.55 -8.20
C GLU A 682 -2.16 33.42 -8.87
N TYR A 683 -0.91 33.26 -8.42
CA TYR A 683 0.20 33.96 -9.02
C TYR A 683 1.47 33.11 -9.09
N TRP A 684 2.33 33.51 -10.01
CA TRP A 684 3.68 32.97 -10.17
C TRP A 684 4.70 34.11 -10.13
N ILE A 685 5.82 33.91 -9.44
CA ILE A 685 6.94 34.85 -9.36
C ILE A 685 8.15 34.26 -10.07
N ALA A 686 8.77 35.02 -10.97
CA ALA A 686 9.96 34.62 -11.73
C ALA A 686 11.25 34.71 -10.87
N LYS A 687 11.25 33.99 -9.71
CA LYS A 687 12.42 33.87 -8.86
C LYS A 687 13.12 32.56 -9.16
N ASP A 688 14.36 32.62 -9.66
CA ASP A 688 15.14 31.44 -10.07
C ASP A 688 14.34 30.46 -10.94
N PRO A 689 13.58 30.94 -11.95
CA PRO A 689 12.60 30.13 -12.68
C PRO A 689 13.27 28.98 -13.48
N HIS A 690 14.54 29.13 -13.85
CA HIS A 690 15.34 28.19 -14.61
C HIS A 690 15.65 26.88 -13.86
N LEU A 691 15.59 26.86 -12.53
CA LEU A 691 15.98 25.69 -11.73
C LEU A 691 15.07 24.49 -11.97
N GLY A 692 13.74 24.69 -12.14
CA GLY A 692 12.80 23.62 -12.43
C GLY A 692 13.07 22.93 -13.77
N PRO A 693 13.09 23.64 -14.91
CA PRO A 693 13.45 23.08 -16.21
C PRO A 693 14.86 22.49 -16.26
N GLN A 694 15.83 23.07 -15.55
CA GLN A 694 17.20 22.51 -15.46
C GLN A 694 17.20 21.18 -14.70
N ALA A 695 16.46 21.07 -13.60
CA ALA A 695 16.29 19.80 -12.89
C ALA A 695 15.62 18.75 -13.80
N ALA A 696 14.53 19.11 -14.49
CA ALA A 696 13.85 18.24 -15.45
C ALA A 696 14.80 17.76 -16.56
N LEU A 697 15.63 18.63 -17.12
CA LEU A 697 16.64 18.29 -18.13
C LEU A 697 17.64 17.29 -17.57
N LEU A 698 18.27 17.58 -16.43
CA LEU A 698 19.30 16.71 -15.85
C LEU A 698 18.74 15.31 -15.50
N ILE A 699 17.58 15.25 -14.86
CA ILE A 699 16.93 13.99 -14.49
C ILE A 699 16.58 13.18 -15.73
N SER A 700 16.01 13.84 -16.77
CA SER A 700 15.66 13.15 -18.02
C SER A 700 16.89 12.59 -18.75
N LEU A 701 18.01 13.30 -18.75
CA LEU A 701 19.25 12.84 -19.35
C LEU A 701 19.93 11.71 -18.56
N LEU A 702 19.86 11.72 -17.24
CA LEU A 702 20.29 10.61 -16.39
C LEU A 702 19.48 9.34 -16.64
N GLU A 703 18.16 9.49 -16.80
CA GLU A 703 17.25 8.38 -17.07
C GLU A 703 17.37 7.86 -18.51
N ALA A 704 17.44 8.78 -19.50
CA ALA A 704 17.47 8.40 -20.90
C ALA A 704 18.84 7.91 -21.37
N GLY A 705 19.91 8.24 -20.67
CA GLY A 705 21.30 8.08 -21.13
C GLY A 705 21.65 9.07 -22.25
N VAL A 706 22.85 9.61 -22.25
CA VAL A 706 23.36 10.46 -23.35
C VAL A 706 24.28 9.62 -24.23
N SER A 707 23.92 9.47 -25.52
CA SER A 707 24.71 8.67 -26.44
C SER A 707 26.09 9.32 -26.69
N ASN A 708 27.13 8.46 -26.85
CA ASN A 708 28.50 8.90 -27.12
C ASN A 708 28.75 9.27 -28.58
N ASP A 709 27.73 9.12 -29.46
CA ASP A 709 27.81 9.57 -30.84
C ASP A 709 27.71 11.10 -30.89
N ILE A 710 28.84 11.72 -30.75
CA ILE A 710 29.02 13.16 -30.64
C ILE A 710 29.22 13.75 -32.02
N GLY A 711 28.40 14.70 -32.30
CA GLY A 711 28.79 15.87 -33.07
C GLY A 711 29.81 16.74 -32.34
N ASP A 712 30.94 16.20 -31.91
CA ASP A 712 32.14 17.00 -31.59
C ASP A 712 32.88 17.51 -32.86
N ALA A 713 32.14 17.47 -33.97
CA ALA A 713 32.62 18.00 -35.24
C ALA A 713 31.63 19.07 -35.72
N ARG A 714 31.72 20.30 -35.16
CA ARG A 714 31.74 21.57 -35.97
C ARG A 714 31.79 22.79 -35.06
#